data_1b5659a49cae21d2d36faa0dd3c24b04
#
_entry.id   1b5659a49cae21d2d36faa0dd3c24b04
#
_cell.length_a   1.000
_cell.length_b   1.000
_cell.length_c   1.000
_cell.angle_alpha   90.00
_cell.angle_beta   90.00
_cell.angle_gamma   90.00
#
_symmetry.space_group_name_H-M   'P 1'
#
loop_
_entity.id
_entity.type
_entity.pdbx_description
1 polymer ?
#
loop_
_entity_poly.entity_id
_entity_poly.type
_entity_poly.pdbx_seq_one_letter_code
_entity_poly.pdbx_strand_id
1 'polypeptide(L)'
;MTLRLPKLLDDGCVLQAGVDMHIWGTGDPGRIVLTRLADERHMVQVKDDGTWNAPYGPIEAGGPYELTICYEDGAERISRQCYAGEVFLCSGQSNMELPMAWVRADYPQEWDRDPDPLLRQYKVIPDYDFKGPRDDHDRAFWQGCDADTLDDFSALAYFFGRRIRQWLGVPVGLLNISLGGSPIESWMDIDTLRAFPEALASLEPYLGDGVASKRSLDSVAERDRWYQALGYEAVADAHHEWLPLIPWHCPESKNVEPRDAAWHDIRLPGWYGDRGLAGFRGEIIVKKTVFLPSSDARRPALLRLGTMNDADHTWVNGVLVGGRSNVYEPRDYPVAAGVLRAGANEIRVRLVVERPGGRVTPGKRMTLTVGDDVFDLSGIWQYAVTAEADRDCPFEDFVRWKPTGLYNAMLAPCFPYAVRAVLWYQGESNTGDYAMRYGDELKAMIELWRGKWHQPDMPFLIVQLPKFGIDAIEDGGWPLIREQEWRVADELEHVAAVVTLDAGESNDLHPHDKKTIADRAFNVAMDFVYGQQAQPQPVVETAEADDGLLRMHCVWRNSMGEQMQSQNRHLMTLDGDVPREIDFLWHDCATSVRAEAWLDGCDIVARIPSRMPDEVRYAWSNSPESGLICDGDGVLLPPFHLPLPMVD
;
A
#
# COMPACT_ATOMS: atom_id res chain seq x y z
N MET A 1 24.18 31.90 1.61
CA MET A 1 23.02 31.00 1.74
C MET A 1 22.49 31.08 3.17
N THR A 2 21.20 30.97 3.40
CA THR A 2 20.65 30.93 4.77
C THR A 2 20.95 29.56 5.39
N LEU A 3 21.24 29.52 6.69
CA LEU A 3 21.40 28.29 7.44
C LEU A 3 20.08 27.49 7.44
N ARG A 4 20.13 26.18 7.08
CA ARG A 4 18.93 25.33 6.97
C ARG A 4 19.22 23.92 7.44
N LEU A 5 18.18 23.30 8.04
CA LEU A 5 18.06 21.86 8.24
C LEU A 5 17.19 21.26 7.14
N PRO A 6 17.41 19.99 6.76
CA PRO A 6 16.48 19.27 5.90
C PRO A 6 15.16 19.00 6.63
N LYS A 7 14.07 18.75 5.89
CA LYS A 7 12.74 18.50 6.46
C LYS A 7 12.69 17.25 7.36
N LEU A 8 13.57 16.28 7.14
CA LEU A 8 13.72 15.12 8.03
C LEU A 8 14.11 15.50 9.46
N LEU A 9 14.85 16.61 9.63
CA LEU A 9 15.29 17.14 10.94
C LEU A 9 14.38 18.30 11.41
N ASP A 10 13.17 18.41 10.90
CA ASP A 10 12.21 19.42 11.33
C ASP A 10 11.54 19.06 12.65
N ASP A 11 10.70 19.95 13.17
CA ASP A 11 10.07 19.84 14.48
C ASP A 11 9.30 18.52 14.64
N GLY A 12 9.59 17.84 15.73
CA GLY A 12 8.95 16.57 16.06
C GLY A 12 9.54 15.36 15.33
N CYS A 13 10.72 15.47 14.71
CA CYS A 13 11.41 14.32 14.14
C CYS A 13 11.73 13.24 15.20
N VAL A 14 11.82 11.99 14.76
CA VAL A 14 12.25 10.86 15.60
C VAL A 14 13.58 10.33 15.09
N LEU A 15 14.65 10.55 15.83
CA LEU A 15 16.00 10.05 15.52
C LEU A 15 16.10 8.58 15.94
N GLN A 16 16.84 7.76 15.18
CA GLN A 16 17.09 6.37 15.56
C GLN A 16 17.95 6.31 16.82
N ALA A 17 17.41 5.76 17.89
CA ALA A 17 18.13 5.61 19.16
C ALA A 17 19.20 4.50 19.11
N GLY A 18 20.24 4.64 19.92
CA GLY A 18 21.23 3.60 20.16
C GLY A 18 22.24 3.38 19.04
N VAL A 19 22.28 4.25 18.03
CA VAL A 19 23.23 4.19 16.92
C VAL A 19 23.91 5.55 16.71
N ASP A 20 25.07 5.53 16.07
CA ASP A 20 25.70 6.76 15.59
C ASP A 20 24.82 7.42 14.54
N MET A 21 24.71 8.74 14.57
CA MET A 21 23.87 9.50 13.67
C MET A 21 24.55 10.76 13.17
N HIS A 22 23.92 11.40 12.20
CA HIS A 22 24.37 12.67 11.64
C HIS A 22 23.29 13.73 11.75
N ILE A 23 23.69 14.96 12.07
CA ILE A 23 22.87 16.17 11.90
C ILE A 23 23.53 16.97 10.78
N TRP A 24 22.77 17.28 9.75
CA TRP A 24 23.30 17.90 8.53
C TRP A 24 22.40 19.01 8.03
N GLY A 25 22.93 19.80 7.11
CA GLY A 25 22.16 20.86 6.48
C GLY A 25 23.02 21.69 5.52
N THR A 26 22.51 22.88 5.20
CA THR A 26 23.19 23.82 4.31
C THR A 26 23.41 25.16 4.99
N GLY A 27 24.39 25.93 4.49
CA GLY A 27 24.74 27.26 5.02
C GLY A 27 25.70 28.00 4.10
N ASP A 28 26.22 29.12 4.59
CA ASP A 28 27.23 29.93 3.86
C ASP A 28 28.59 29.23 3.85
N PRO A 29 29.19 28.95 2.68
CA PRO A 29 30.49 28.32 2.59
C PRO A 29 31.56 28.98 3.45
N GLY A 30 32.36 28.15 4.12
CA GLY A 30 33.46 28.59 4.98
C GLY A 30 33.06 29.05 6.38
N ARG A 31 31.77 29.29 6.67
CA ARG A 31 31.32 29.63 8.03
C ARG A 31 31.30 28.38 8.92
N ILE A 32 31.41 28.62 10.22
CA ILE A 32 31.33 27.56 11.24
C ILE A 32 29.89 27.49 11.77
N VAL A 33 29.34 26.28 11.76
CA VAL A 33 28.04 25.95 12.36
C VAL A 33 28.28 25.28 13.71
N LEU A 34 27.62 25.81 14.73
CA LEU A 34 27.53 25.20 16.05
C LEU A 34 26.26 24.38 16.09
N THR A 35 26.34 23.10 16.43
CA THR A 35 25.21 22.23 16.60
C THR A 35 25.17 21.71 18.04
N ARG A 36 23.97 21.52 18.58
CA ARG A 36 23.71 20.90 19.89
C ARG A 36 22.50 20.02 19.83
N LEU A 37 22.66 18.78 20.27
CA LEU A 37 21.56 17.84 20.49
C LEU A 37 21.73 17.25 21.90
N ALA A 38 20.73 17.43 22.75
CA ALA A 38 20.81 17.11 24.18
C ALA A 38 22.06 17.76 24.82
N ASP A 39 22.99 16.97 25.36
CA ASP A 39 24.21 17.44 26.00
C ASP A 39 25.43 17.50 25.07
N GLU A 40 25.33 16.89 23.88
CA GLU A 40 26.43 16.83 22.91
C GLU A 40 26.46 18.06 21.99
N ARG A 41 27.67 18.53 21.66
CA ARG A 41 27.88 19.75 20.85
C ARG A 41 28.97 19.52 19.85
N HIS A 42 28.79 20.04 18.64
CA HIS A 42 29.77 19.99 17.57
C HIS A 42 29.95 21.36 16.93
N MET A 43 31.14 21.55 16.39
CA MET A 43 31.50 22.68 15.53
C MET A 43 31.95 22.12 14.19
N VAL A 44 31.25 22.49 13.12
CA VAL A 44 31.53 22.00 11.77
C VAL A 44 31.61 23.16 10.80
N GLN A 45 32.53 23.08 9.85
CA GLN A 45 32.67 24.11 8.82
C GLN A 45 31.77 23.75 7.64
N VAL A 46 31.05 24.74 7.13
CA VAL A 46 30.30 24.62 5.88
C VAL A 46 31.28 24.46 4.72
N LYS A 47 31.14 23.41 3.93
CA LYS A 47 31.96 23.11 2.76
C LYS A 47 31.75 24.12 1.64
N ASP A 48 32.59 24.07 0.60
CA ASP A 48 32.51 24.95 -0.56
C ASP A 48 31.19 24.75 -1.35
N ASP A 49 30.59 23.56 -1.29
CA ASP A 49 29.29 23.23 -1.88
C ASP A 49 28.09 23.76 -1.07
N GLY A 50 28.34 24.35 0.09
CA GLY A 50 27.32 24.88 0.99
C GLY A 50 26.73 23.82 1.95
N THR A 51 27.25 22.59 1.97
CA THR A 51 26.78 21.53 2.88
C THR A 51 27.63 21.49 4.17
N TRP A 52 27.03 21.01 5.25
CA TRP A 52 27.72 20.69 6.50
C TRP A 52 27.11 19.41 7.11
N ASN A 53 27.92 18.70 7.91
CA ASN A 53 27.53 17.46 8.57
C ASN A 53 28.23 17.34 9.90
N ALA A 54 27.49 17.14 10.99
CA ALA A 54 27.98 16.94 12.34
C ALA A 54 27.69 15.49 12.77
N PRO A 55 28.74 14.68 13.10
CA PRO A 55 28.51 13.34 13.64
C PRO A 55 28.08 13.44 15.10
N TYR A 56 27.17 12.59 15.53
CA TYR A 56 26.72 12.42 16.90
C TYR A 56 26.79 10.95 17.30
N GLY A 57 27.16 10.72 18.57
CA GLY A 57 27.09 9.39 19.15
C GLY A 57 25.65 8.92 19.41
N PRO A 58 25.49 7.68 19.91
CA PRO A 58 24.18 7.12 20.22
C PRO A 58 23.44 7.94 21.27
N ILE A 59 22.17 8.24 21.01
CA ILE A 59 21.28 8.90 21.96
C ILE A 59 20.33 7.87 22.60
N GLU A 60 19.97 8.05 23.86
CA GLU A 60 19.00 7.21 24.54
C GLU A 60 17.58 7.45 23.98
N ALA A 61 16.75 6.40 23.98
CA ALA A 61 15.35 6.53 23.59
C ALA A 61 14.58 7.41 24.58
N GLY A 62 13.79 8.37 24.07
CA GLY A 62 13.03 9.30 24.86
C GLY A 62 12.86 10.67 24.20
N GLY A 63 12.83 11.71 25.00
CA GLY A 63 12.63 13.09 24.57
C GLY A 63 11.41 13.75 25.22
N PRO A 64 11.02 14.98 24.81
CA PRO A 64 11.64 15.71 23.70
C PRO A 64 13.05 16.22 24.02
N TYR A 65 13.93 16.11 23.05
CA TYR A 65 15.27 16.71 23.07
C TYR A 65 15.26 18.00 22.25
N GLU A 66 16.10 18.97 22.65
CA GLU A 66 16.30 20.18 21.87
C GLU A 66 17.49 20.03 20.91
N LEU A 67 17.22 20.10 19.60
CA LEU A 67 18.25 20.28 18.57
C LEU A 67 18.39 21.78 18.28
N THR A 68 19.57 22.34 18.48
CA THR A 68 19.86 23.74 18.10
C THR A 68 21.02 23.82 17.15
N ILE A 69 20.91 24.69 16.16
CA ILE A 69 21.99 25.06 15.26
C ILE A 69 22.07 26.59 15.13
N CYS A 70 23.28 27.11 15.03
CA CYS A 70 23.52 28.51 14.71
C CYS A 70 24.91 28.67 14.13
N TYR A 71 25.22 29.81 13.54
CA TYR A 71 26.60 30.15 13.24
C TYR A 71 27.41 30.51 14.51
N GLU A 72 28.74 30.43 14.46
CA GLU A 72 29.65 30.71 15.59
C GLU A 72 29.42 32.10 16.19
N ASP A 73 29.06 33.10 15.38
CA ASP A 73 28.72 34.45 15.82
C ASP A 73 27.33 34.59 16.43
N GLY A 74 26.60 33.48 16.58
CA GLY A 74 25.23 33.41 17.11
C GLY A 74 24.13 33.79 16.11
N ALA A 75 24.49 34.08 14.85
CA ALA A 75 23.51 34.41 13.82
C ALA A 75 22.73 33.19 13.35
N GLU A 76 21.49 33.42 12.86
CA GLU A 76 20.61 32.43 12.26
C GLU A 76 20.37 31.19 13.13
N ARG A 77 19.96 31.41 14.38
CA ARG A 77 19.64 30.30 15.30
C ARG A 77 18.36 29.60 14.90
N ILE A 78 18.45 28.27 14.74
CA ILE A 78 17.32 27.36 14.54
C ILE A 78 17.24 26.44 15.76
N SER A 79 16.05 26.23 16.29
CA SER A 79 15.76 25.25 17.36
C SER A 79 14.63 24.35 16.91
N ARG A 80 14.77 23.03 17.18
CA ARG A 80 13.77 22.00 16.91
C ARG A 80 13.63 21.10 18.12
N GLN A 81 12.40 20.68 18.38
CA GLN A 81 12.15 19.56 19.29
C GLN A 81 12.22 18.26 18.51
N CYS A 82 12.95 17.28 19.00
CA CYS A 82 13.05 15.96 18.41
C CYS A 82 12.92 14.89 19.50
N TYR A 83 12.60 13.69 19.06
CA TYR A 83 12.54 12.50 19.90
C TYR A 83 13.62 11.52 19.46
N ALA A 84 13.96 10.54 20.30
CA ALA A 84 14.79 9.42 19.92
C ALA A 84 14.06 8.11 20.22
N GLY A 85 14.13 7.17 19.29
CA GLY A 85 13.41 5.91 19.43
C GLY A 85 13.67 4.98 18.24
N GLU A 86 12.65 4.25 17.82
CA GLU A 86 12.76 3.35 16.67
C GLU A 86 12.25 4.02 15.40
N VAL A 87 13.02 3.97 14.33
CA VAL A 87 12.66 4.56 13.04
C VAL A 87 12.56 3.48 11.97
N PHE A 88 11.42 3.40 11.31
CA PHE A 88 11.17 2.45 10.23
C PHE A 88 10.92 3.19 8.91
N LEU A 89 11.57 2.72 7.84
CA LEU A 89 11.23 3.13 6.49
C LEU A 89 10.07 2.27 6.00
N CYS A 90 8.91 2.89 5.79
CA CYS A 90 7.70 2.28 5.24
C CYS A 90 7.58 2.69 3.78
N SER A 91 7.95 1.80 2.86
CA SER A 91 8.04 2.11 1.42
C SER A 91 7.36 1.06 0.55
N GLY A 92 7.06 1.43 -0.68
CA GLY A 92 6.34 0.59 -1.63
C GLY A 92 5.28 1.35 -2.42
N GLN A 93 4.17 0.67 -2.73
CA GLN A 93 3.10 1.28 -3.51
C GLN A 93 1.79 1.47 -2.70
N SER A 94 0.65 1.44 -3.37
CA SER A 94 -0.65 1.80 -2.79
C SER A 94 -1.04 1.03 -1.52
N ASN A 95 -0.67 -0.23 -1.39
CA ASN A 95 -0.98 -1.01 -0.18
C ASN A 95 -0.13 -0.61 1.04
N MET A 96 1.05 0.00 0.82
CA MET A 96 1.81 0.69 1.86
C MET A 96 1.24 2.09 2.11
N GLU A 97 0.90 2.79 1.06
CA GLU A 97 0.46 4.18 1.10
C GLU A 97 -0.95 4.37 1.66
N LEU A 98 -1.84 3.38 1.50
CA LEU A 98 -3.26 3.42 1.83
C LEU A 98 -3.50 4.12 3.18
N PRO A 99 -4.23 5.26 3.18
CA PRO A 99 -4.40 6.06 4.38
C PRO A 99 -5.43 5.44 5.34
N MET A 100 -5.28 5.71 6.63
CA MET A 100 -6.23 5.30 7.66
C MET A 100 -7.67 5.76 7.36
N ALA A 101 -7.83 6.89 6.68
CA ALA A 101 -9.15 7.38 6.24
C ALA A 101 -9.96 6.32 5.45
N TRP A 102 -9.30 5.49 4.64
CA TRP A 102 -9.99 4.47 3.82
C TRP A 102 -10.50 3.29 4.65
N VAL A 103 -9.88 3.02 5.80
CA VAL A 103 -10.27 1.93 6.71
C VAL A 103 -11.05 2.42 7.92
N ARG A 104 -11.37 3.71 8.00
CA ARG A 104 -12.06 4.34 9.14
C ARG A 104 -13.38 3.65 9.49
N ALA A 105 -14.16 3.26 8.49
CA ALA A 105 -15.43 2.62 8.71
C ALA A 105 -15.30 1.18 9.25
N ASP A 106 -14.14 0.55 9.13
CA ASP A 106 -13.86 -0.80 9.64
C ASP A 106 -13.15 -0.75 11.01
N TYR A 107 -12.47 0.36 11.33
CA TYR A 107 -11.74 0.58 12.59
C TYR A 107 -12.09 1.92 13.25
N PRO A 108 -13.38 2.28 13.42
CA PRO A 108 -13.78 3.60 13.92
C PRO A 108 -13.22 3.90 15.32
N GLN A 109 -12.99 2.88 16.14
CA GLN A 109 -12.45 3.00 17.50
C GLN A 109 -11.03 3.58 17.55
N GLU A 110 -10.30 3.59 16.43
CA GLU A 110 -8.95 4.15 16.40
C GLU A 110 -8.96 5.68 16.54
N TRP A 111 -10.04 6.36 16.10
CA TRP A 111 -10.23 7.81 16.24
C TRP A 111 -10.72 8.23 17.64
N ASP A 112 -11.24 7.28 18.42
CA ASP A 112 -11.69 7.52 19.81
C ASP A 112 -10.55 7.31 20.82
N ARG A 113 -9.33 6.99 20.37
CA ARG A 113 -8.17 6.80 21.24
C ARG A 113 -7.59 8.12 21.72
N ASP A 114 -6.97 8.07 22.90
CA ASP A 114 -6.13 9.18 23.36
C ASP A 114 -4.97 9.41 22.38
N PRO A 115 -4.59 10.67 22.13
CA PRO A 115 -3.44 11.01 21.31
C PRO A 115 -2.14 10.33 21.78
N ASP A 116 -1.34 9.80 20.86
CA ASP A 116 0.01 9.32 21.16
C ASP A 116 1.05 10.19 20.40
N PRO A 117 1.53 11.27 21.01
CA PRO A 117 2.48 12.18 20.38
C PRO A 117 3.85 11.54 20.11
N LEU A 118 4.11 10.35 20.65
CA LEU A 118 5.35 9.59 20.47
C LEU A 118 5.27 8.55 19.33
N LEU A 119 4.09 8.32 18.77
CA LEU A 119 3.91 7.65 17.49
C LEU A 119 3.83 8.72 16.40
N ARG A 120 4.81 8.78 15.53
CA ARG A 120 4.95 9.89 14.58
C ARG A 120 5.18 9.37 13.16
N GLN A 121 4.58 10.03 12.19
CA GLN A 121 4.81 9.76 10.77
C GLN A 121 5.52 10.95 10.14
N TYR A 122 6.55 10.68 9.35
CA TYR A 122 7.09 11.59 8.36
C TYR A 122 6.43 11.29 7.03
N LYS A 123 5.61 12.22 6.54
CA LYS A 123 4.91 12.07 5.27
C LYS A 123 5.60 12.90 4.19
N VAL A 124 5.98 12.24 3.12
CA VAL A 124 6.48 12.90 1.91
C VAL A 124 5.32 13.04 0.93
N ILE A 125 5.10 14.25 0.44
CA ILE A 125 4.17 14.48 -0.65
C ILE A 125 4.84 14.01 -1.95
N PRO A 126 4.22 13.09 -2.70
CA PRO A 126 4.84 12.47 -3.86
C PRO A 126 5.35 13.45 -4.91
N ASP A 127 6.59 13.26 -5.31
CA ASP A 127 7.28 14.02 -6.33
C ASP A 127 8.26 13.12 -7.09
N TYR A 128 8.80 13.59 -8.21
CA TYR A 128 9.77 12.86 -9.03
C TYR A 128 10.88 13.77 -9.52
N ASP A 129 12.05 13.18 -9.77
CA ASP A 129 13.17 13.88 -10.40
C ASP A 129 13.95 12.93 -11.33
N PHE A 130 14.15 13.34 -12.58
CA PHE A 130 14.95 12.57 -13.55
C PHE A 130 16.34 13.18 -13.81
N LYS A 131 16.69 14.26 -13.10
CA LYS A 131 18.00 14.92 -13.23
C LYS A 131 19.04 14.30 -12.29
N GLY A 132 18.60 13.73 -11.17
CA GLY A 132 19.45 13.11 -10.18
C GLY A 132 18.88 13.16 -8.76
N PRO A 133 19.56 12.50 -7.82
CA PRO A 133 19.14 12.49 -6.41
C PRO A 133 19.08 13.90 -5.82
N ARG A 134 18.01 14.17 -5.06
CA ARG A 134 17.88 15.41 -4.28
C ARG A 134 18.47 15.26 -2.90
N ASP A 135 18.90 16.38 -2.32
CA ASP A 135 19.45 16.44 -0.96
C ASP A 135 18.38 16.64 0.13
N ASP A 136 17.21 17.13 -0.25
CA ASP A 136 16.07 17.37 0.65
C ASP A 136 14.74 17.20 -0.11
N HIS A 137 13.66 16.97 0.63
CA HIS A 137 12.31 16.93 0.07
C HIS A 137 11.75 18.34 -0.16
N ASP A 138 11.04 18.55 -1.26
CA ASP A 138 10.36 19.82 -1.50
C ASP A 138 9.18 20.02 -0.53
N ARG A 139 8.38 18.96 -0.34
CA ARG A 139 7.20 18.97 0.53
C ARG A 139 7.17 17.68 1.37
N ALA A 140 7.43 17.85 2.65
CA ALA A 140 7.33 16.77 3.63
C ALA A 140 7.20 17.36 5.04
N PHE A 141 6.68 16.58 5.99
CA PHE A 141 6.47 17.04 7.36
C PHE A 141 6.33 15.87 8.33
N TRP A 142 6.68 16.12 9.60
CA TRP A 142 6.40 15.23 10.71
C TRP A 142 5.06 15.56 11.34
N GLN A 143 4.29 14.54 11.69
CA GLN A 143 3.04 14.66 12.43
C GLN A 143 2.96 13.60 13.52
N GLY A 144 2.38 13.97 14.68
CA GLY A 144 2.04 13.05 15.75
C GLY A 144 0.70 12.36 15.46
N CYS A 145 0.41 11.31 16.21
CA CYS A 145 -0.82 10.55 16.06
C CYS A 145 -1.91 11.08 16.98
N ASP A 146 -2.92 11.70 16.40
CA ASP A 146 -4.17 12.12 17.06
C ASP A 146 -5.35 12.00 16.10
N ALA A 147 -6.56 12.31 16.56
CA ALA A 147 -7.79 12.17 15.78
C ALA A 147 -7.82 13.08 14.53
N ASP A 148 -7.10 14.20 14.53
CA ASP A 148 -7.08 15.17 13.43
C ASP A 148 -6.06 14.76 12.34
N THR A 149 -4.99 14.06 12.72
CA THR A 149 -3.90 13.66 11.83
C THR A 149 -4.00 12.21 11.37
N LEU A 150 -4.75 11.36 12.08
CA LEU A 150 -4.80 9.92 11.84
C LEU A 150 -5.28 9.56 10.44
N ASP A 151 -6.18 10.34 9.85
CA ASP A 151 -6.68 10.12 8.49
C ASP A 151 -5.54 10.01 7.46
N ASP A 152 -4.43 10.73 7.67
CA ASP A 152 -3.29 10.80 6.76
C ASP A 152 -2.20 9.75 7.02
N PHE A 153 -2.27 9.01 8.12
CA PHE A 153 -1.30 7.93 8.36
C PHE A 153 -1.49 6.79 7.37
N SER A 154 -0.38 6.19 6.91
CA SER A 154 -0.44 4.88 6.29
C SER A 154 -1.08 3.89 7.25
N ALA A 155 -2.12 3.18 6.85
CA ALA A 155 -2.83 2.25 7.72
C ALA A 155 -1.93 1.09 8.18
N LEU A 156 -1.14 0.52 7.26
CA LEU A 156 -0.18 -0.51 7.62
C LEU A 156 0.88 0.00 8.58
N ALA A 157 1.51 1.13 8.25
CA ALA A 157 2.55 1.71 9.08
C ALA A 157 2.01 2.11 10.47
N TYR A 158 0.80 2.67 10.54
CA TYR A 158 0.14 3.01 11.80
C TYR A 158 -0.05 1.79 12.72
N PHE A 159 -0.68 0.72 12.22
CA PHE A 159 -0.93 -0.47 13.04
C PHE A 159 0.39 -1.14 13.45
N PHE A 160 1.36 -1.23 12.55
CA PHE A 160 2.71 -1.75 12.84
C PHE A 160 3.43 -0.91 13.89
N GLY A 161 3.56 0.40 13.65
CA GLY A 161 4.26 1.32 14.55
C GLY A 161 3.63 1.40 15.93
N ARG A 162 2.29 1.30 16.01
CA ARG A 162 1.56 1.24 17.28
C ARG A 162 1.91 -0.02 18.07
N ARG A 163 2.04 -1.17 17.43
CA ARG A 163 2.48 -2.42 18.08
C ARG A 163 3.91 -2.29 18.62
N ILE A 164 4.83 -1.78 17.81
CA ILE A 164 6.22 -1.48 18.23
C ILE A 164 6.21 -0.52 19.43
N ARG A 165 5.45 0.57 19.33
CA ARG A 165 5.33 1.59 20.40
C ARG A 165 4.80 1.01 21.70
N GLN A 166 3.78 0.16 21.64
CA GLN A 166 3.20 -0.51 22.81
C GLN A 166 4.18 -1.48 23.46
N TRP A 167 4.96 -2.18 22.66
CA TRP A 167 5.88 -3.20 23.17
C TRP A 167 7.16 -2.60 23.74
N LEU A 168 7.78 -1.64 23.05
CA LEU A 168 9.04 -1.02 23.48
C LEU A 168 8.84 0.12 24.50
N GLY A 169 7.71 0.81 24.46
CA GLY A 169 7.49 2.00 25.30
C GLY A 169 8.29 3.24 24.88
N VAL A 170 8.95 3.23 23.72
CA VAL A 170 9.81 4.33 23.22
C VAL A 170 9.14 5.07 22.05
N PRO A 171 9.57 6.31 21.71
CA PRO A 171 9.11 6.98 20.49
C PRO A 171 9.29 6.12 19.25
N VAL A 172 8.35 6.21 18.29
CA VAL A 172 8.40 5.51 17.02
C VAL A 172 8.19 6.50 15.88
N GLY A 173 9.14 6.51 14.94
CA GLY A 173 9.09 7.28 13.70
C GLY A 173 8.84 6.38 12.50
N LEU A 174 7.85 6.73 11.69
CA LEU A 174 7.45 6.02 10.49
C LEU A 174 7.73 6.92 9.28
N LEU A 175 8.79 6.63 8.53
CA LEU A 175 9.09 7.35 7.29
C LEU A 175 8.21 6.77 6.18
N ASN A 176 7.06 7.40 5.91
CA ASN A 176 6.15 6.98 4.84
C ASN A 176 6.62 7.54 3.49
N ILE A 177 7.40 6.73 2.79
CA ILE A 177 8.00 7.01 1.49
C ILE A 177 7.41 6.03 0.47
N SER A 178 6.14 6.21 0.13
CA SER A 178 5.40 5.30 -0.74
C SER A 178 4.57 6.05 -1.77
N LEU A 179 4.25 5.41 -2.89
CA LEU A 179 3.37 5.97 -3.93
C LEU A 179 2.58 4.88 -4.63
N GLY A 180 1.25 5.01 -4.65
CA GLY A 180 0.34 4.10 -5.35
C GLY A 180 0.66 3.95 -6.83
N GLY A 181 0.61 2.69 -7.31
CA GLY A 181 0.87 2.33 -8.71
C GLY A 181 2.34 2.37 -9.13
N SER A 182 3.27 2.68 -8.23
CA SER A 182 4.69 2.74 -8.58
C SER A 182 5.31 1.34 -8.77
N PRO A 183 5.95 1.05 -9.90
CA PRO A 183 6.75 -0.15 -10.07
C PRO A 183 8.09 -0.03 -9.34
N ILE A 184 8.75 -1.17 -9.07
CA ILE A 184 10.00 -1.23 -8.32
C ILE A 184 11.11 -0.38 -8.93
N GLU A 185 11.18 -0.29 -10.25
CA GLU A 185 12.19 0.46 -11.00
C GLU A 185 12.15 1.97 -10.71
N SER A 186 11.01 2.50 -10.23
CA SER A 186 10.90 3.90 -9.80
C SER A 186 11.73 4.19 -8.54
N TRP A 187 12.06 3.15 -7.76
CA TRP A 187 12.76 3.20 -6.49
C TRP A 187 14.25 2.81 -6.58
N MET A 188 14.81 2.75 -7.79
CA MET A 188 16.19 2.39 -8.06
C MET A 188 16.93 3.51 -8.76
N ASP A 189 18.26 3.63 -8.55
CA ASP A 189 19.07 4.58 -9.27
C ASP A 189 19.37 4.12 -10.71
N ILE A 190 19.77 5.06 -11.55
CA ILE A 190 20.01 4.80 -12.97
C ILE A 190 21.16 3.81 -13.20
N ASP A 191 22.15 3.76 -12.30
CA ASP A 191 23.31 2.88 -12.45
C ASP A 191 22.91 1.42 -12.20
N THR A 192 22.10 1.15 -11.19
CA THR A 192 21.53 -0.16 -10.90
C THR A 192 20.62 -0.63 -12.05
N LEU A 193 19.81 0.28 -12.60
CA LEU A 193 18.90 -0.02 -13.70
C LEU A 193 19.59 -0.35 -15.02
N ARG A 194 20.90 -0.14 -15.14
CA ARG A 194 21.66 -0.63 -16.32
C ARG A 194 21.66 -2.15 -16.47
N ALA A 195 21.42 -2.87 -15.38
CA ALA A 195 21.20 -4.32 -15.44
C ALA A 195 19.83 -4.69 -16.04
N PHE A 196 18.89 -3.74 -16.12
CA PHE A 196 17.51 -3.90 -16.59
C PHE A 196 17.23 -2.95 -17.78
N PRO A 197 17.74 -3.24 -18.98
CA PRO A 197 17.73 -2.30 -20.11
C PRO A 197 16.32 -1.92 -20.59
N GLU A 198 15.33 -2.78 -20.38
CA GLU A 198 13.94 -2.49 -20.75
C GLU A 198 13.34 -1.39 -19.86
N ALA A 199 13.69 -1.40 -18.57
CA ALA A 199 13.30 -0.34 -17.65
C ALA A 199 13.90 1.00 -18.08
N LEU A 200 15.20 1.03 -18.43
CA LEU A 200 15.85 2.25 -18.94
C LEU A 200 15.21 2.75 -20.23
N ALA A 201 14.87 1.85 -21.16
CA ALA A 201 14.22 2.23 -22.41
C ALA A 201 12.87 2.92 -22.15
N SER A 202 12.15 2.51 -21.12
CA SER A 202 10.88 3.14 -20.74
C SER A 202 11.03 4.56 -20.17
N LEU A 203 12.22 4.92 -19.70
CA LEU A 203 12.54 6.26 -19.16
C LEU A 203 12.90 7.26 -20.29
N GLU A 204 13.51 6.80 -21.38
CA GLU A 204 14.02 7.68 -22.45
C GLU A 204 13.02 8.75 -22.94
N PRO A 205 11.71 8.46 -23.13
CA PRO A 205 10.74 9.45 -23.58
C PRO A 205 10.47 10.61 -22.60
N TYR A 206 10.98 10.53 -21.38
CA TYR A 206 10.75 11.49 -20.28
C TYR A 206 11.98 12.32 -19.97
N LEU A 207 13.12 11.99 -20.54
CA LEU A 207 14.37 12.72 -20.38
C LEU A 207 14.34 14.06 -21.15
N GLY A 208 15.03 15.04 -20.62
CA GLY A 208 15.12 16.38 -21.18
C GLY A 208 14.40 17.44 -20.35
N ASP A 209 14.87 18.68 -20.47
CA ASP A 209 14.35 19.79 -19.66
C ASP A 209 12.86 20.05 -19.94
N GLY A 210 12.04 19.89 -18.88
CA GLY A 210 10.60 20.15 -18.92
C GLY A 210 9.76 19.13 -19.68
N VAL A 211 10.35 18.08 -20.27
CA VAL A 211 9.61 17.06 -21.05
C VAL A 211 8.62 16.31 -20.17
N ALA A 212 9.08 15.81 -19.04
CA ALA A 212 8.24 15.05 -18.11
C ALA A 212 7.07 15.88 -17.59
N SER A 213 7.34 17.11 -17.10
CA SER A 213 6.30 18.03 -16.65
C SER A 213 5.29 18.38 -17.73
N LYS A 214 5.77 18.60 -18.97
CA LYS A 214 4.87 18.88 -20.10
C LYS A 214 3.96 17.69 -20.40
N ARG A 215 4.49 16.48 -20.44
CA ARG A 215 3.69 15.25 -20.68
C ARG A 215 2.61 15.06 -19.60
N SER A 216 2.97 15.23 -18.33
CA SER A 216 2.03 15.18 -17.22
C SER A 216 0.90 16.20 -17.40
N LEU A 217 1.24 17.49 -17.62
CA LEU A 217 0.26 18.55 -17.81
C LEU A 217 -0.63 18.32 -19.04
N ASP A 218 -0.05 17.87 -20.15
CA ASP A 218 -0.80 17.60 -21.38
C ASP A 218 -1.83 16.47 -21.15
N SER A 219 -1.44 15.38 -20.47
CA SER A 219 -2.35 14.27 -20.19
C SER A 219 -3.49 14.63 -19.24
N VAL A 220 -3.20 15.41 -18.20
CA VAL A 220 -4.21 15.97 -17.29
C VAL A 220 -5.18 16.87 -18.06
N ALA A 221 -4.66 17.78 -18.89
CA ALA A 221 -5.50 18.68 -19.69
C ALA A 221 -6.39 17.93 -20.71
N GLU A 222 -5.96 16.76 -21.19
CA GLU A 222 -6.80 15.91 -22.06
C GLU A 222 -7.96 15.27 -21.29
N ARG A 223 -7.70 14.78 -20.07
CA ARG A 223 -8.74 14.27 -19.18
C ARG A 223 -9.73 15.36 -18.79
N ASP A 224 -9.25 16.53 -18.40
CA ASP A 224 -10.09 17.68 -18.06
C ASP A 224 -11.05 18.06 -19.21
N ARG A 225 -10.55 18.10 -20.45
CA ARG A 225 -11.40 18.34 -21.62
C ARG A 225 -12.48 17.29 -21.81
N TRP A 226 -12.17 16.02 -21.53
CA TRP A 226 -13.15 14.93 -21.60
C TRP A 226 -14.25 15.12 -20.55
N TYR A 227 -13.90 15.45 -19.29
CA TYR A 227 -14.88 15.75 -18.24
C TYR A 227 -15.68 17.02 -18.49
N GLN A 228 -15.04 18.07 -19.04
CA GLN A 228 -15.72 19.30 -19.44
C GLN A 228 -16.76 19.04 -20.55
N ALA A 229 -16.49 18.11 -21.47
CA ALA A 229 -17.48 17.73 -22.49
C ALA A 229 -18.72 17.05 -21.88
N LEU A 230 -18.60 16.41 -20.71
CA LEU A 230 -19.73 15.91 -19.92
C LEU A 230 -20.36 16.98 -19.03
N GLY A 231 -19.88 18.23 -19.06
CA GLY A 231 -20.40 19.36 -18.28
C GLY A 231 -19.92 19.40 -16.83
N TYR A 232 -18.72 18.89 -16.54
CA TYR A 232 -18.03 19.10 -15.27
C TYR A 232 -17.05 20.26 -15.38
N GLU A 233 -16.73 20.86 -14.24
CA GLU A 233 -15.78 21.97 -14.15
C GLU A 233 -14.50 21.45 -13.49
N ALA A 234 -13.33 21.67 -14.12
CA ALA A 234 -12.05 21.31 -13.52
C ALA A 234 -11.80 22.17 -12.27
N VAL A 235 -11.33 21.54 -11.20
CA VAL A 235 -10.90 22.24 -9.99
C VAL A 235 -9.45 22.64 -10.16
N ALA A 236 -9.16 23.93 -10.08
CA ALA A 236 -7.79 24.43 -10.17
C ALA A 236 -6.93 23.79 -9.07
N ASP A 237 -5.73 23.34 -9.45
CA ASP A 237 -4.73 22.72 -8.58
C ASP A 237 -5.10 21.34 -7.94
N ALA A 238 -6.26 20.77 -8.27
CA ALA A 238 -6.67 19.46 -7.74
C ALA A 238 -5.73 18.31 -8.14
N HIS A 239 -5.01 18.46 -9.26
CA HIS A 239 -4.05 17.46 -9.74
C HIS A 239 -2.65 17.55 -9.10
N HIS A 240 -2.38 18.60 -8.32
CA HIS A 240 -1.08 18.82 -7.69
C HIS A 240 -1.01 18.36 -6.24
N GLU A 241 -2.14 18.04 -5.63
CA GLU A 241 -2.21 17.59 -4.25
C GLU A 241 -2.60 16.12 -4.19
N TRP A 242 -1.93 15.40 -3.33
CA TRP A 242 -2.17 13.97 -3.07
C TRP A 242 -3.41 13.70 -2.21
N LEU A 243 -4.16 14.72 -1.88
CA LEU A 243 -5.43 14.60 -1.18
C LEU A 243 -6.51 14.06 -2.13
N PRO A 244 -7.50 13.30 -1.63
CA PRO A 244 -8.60 12.74 -2.40
C PRO A 244 -9.60 13.83 -2.80
N LEU A 245 -9.12 14.89 -3.41
CA LEU A 245 -9.98 15.91 -3.98
C LEU A 245 -10.50 15.38 -5.32
N ILE A 246 -11.79 15.47 -5.51
CA ILE A 246 -12.38 15.24 -6.82
C ILE A 246 -11.85 16.34 -7.73
N PRO A 247 -11.09 16.02 -8.79
CA PRO A 247 -10.49 17.05 -9.64
C PRO A 247 -11.51 17.80 -10.49
N TRP A 248 -12.79 17.38 -10.42
CA TRP A 248 -13.88 17.98 -11.19
C TRP A 248 -15.06 18.34 -10.29
N HIS A 249 -15.48 19.59 -10.39
CA HIS A 249 -16.67 20.07 -9.69
C HIS A 249 -17.94 19.64 -10.45
N CYS A 250 -18.88 19.05 -9.71
CA CYS A 250 -20.21 18.74 -10.23
C CYS A 250 -21.11 19.98 -10.09
N PRO A 251 -21.50 20.65 -11.19
CA PRO A 251 -22.35 21.83 -11.12
C PRO A 251 -23.70 21.54 -10.44
N GLU A 252 -24.25 22.54 -9.74
CA GLU A 252 -25.56 22.42 -9.09
C GLU A 252 -26.68 21.99 -10.06
N SER A 253 -26.58 22.39 -11.35
CA SER A 253 -27.51 21.96 -12.41
C SER A 253 -27.59 20.44 -12.56
N LYS A 254 -26.54 19.71 -12.20
CA LYS A 254 -26.51 18.25 -12.22
C LYS A 254 -27.19 17.60 -11.01
N ASN A 255 -27.53 18.34 -9.97
CA ASN A 255 -28.29 17.80 -8.83
C ASN A 255 -29.76 17.49 -9.19
N VAL A 256 -30.24 17.95 -10.33
CA VAL A 256 -31.62 17.79 -10.76
C VAL A 256 -31.76 16.60 -11.72
N GLU A 257 -32.85 15.83 -11.62
CA GLU A 257 -33.15 14.78 -12.59
C GLU A 257 -33.40 15.37 -13.97
N PRO A 258 -32.85 14.76 -15.04
CA PRO A 258 -33.21 15.11 -16.40
C PRO A 258 -34.69 14.89 -16.63
N ARG A 259 -35.42 15.89 -17.15
CA ARG A 259 -36.89 15.83 -17.32
C ARG A 259 -37.37 14.73 -18.28
N ASP A 260 -36.52 14.41 -19.25
CA ASP A 260 -36.85 13.47 -20.35
C ASP A 260 -36.06 12.15 -20.27
N ALA A 261 -35.44 11.84 -19.12
CA ALA A 261 -34.64 10.63 -18.96
C ALA A 261 -35.53 9.37 -18.94
N ALA A 262 -35.17 8.39 -19.76
CA ALA A 262 -35.75 7.05 -19.67
C ALA A 262 -35.10 6.30 -18.50
N TRP A 263 -35.90 5.89 -17.53
CA TRP A 263 -35.44 5.14 -16.36
C TRP A 263 -35.52 3.63 -16.63
N HIS A 264 -34.44 2.94 -16.26
CA HIS A 264 -34.31 1.49 -16.37
C HIS A 264 -33.89 0.90 -15.04
N ASP A 265 -34.23 -0.37 -14.81
CA ASP A 265 -33.77 -1.07 -13.62
C ASP A 265 -32.32 -1.56 -13.79
N ILE A 266 -31.52 -1.43 -12.73
CA ILE A 266 -30.14 -1.95 -12.62
C ILE A 266 -30.00 -2.64 -11.26
N ARG A 267 -29.35 -3.80 -11.24
CA ARG A 267 -29.00 -4.46 -9.98
C ARG A 267 -27.58 -4.07 -9.54
N LEU A 268 -27.47 -3.45 -8.37
CA LEU A 268 -26.21 -3.08 -7.75
C LEU A 268 -26.03 -3.82 -6.41
N PRO A 269 -24.80 -4.18 -6.02
CA PRO A 269 -23.58 -4.08 -6.81
C PRO A 269 -23.58 -5.02 -8.03
N GLY A 270 -22.71 -4.75 -9.01
CA GLY A 270 -22.60 -5.54 -10.24
C GLY A 270 -21.97 -4.77 -11.39
N TRP A 271 -21.74 -5.48 -12.50
CA TRP A 271 -21.16 -4.93 -13.72
C TRP A 271 -22.22 -4.15 -14.52
N TYR A 272 -21.85 -2.97 -15.05
CA TYR A 272 -22.78 -2.16 -15.86
C TYR A 272 -23.11 -2.85 -17.19
N GLY A 273 -22.12 -3.52 -17.80
CA GLY A 273 -22.30 -4.25 -19.06
C GLY A 273 -23.39 -5.32 -19.03
N ASP A 274 -23.57 -6.00 -17.89
CA ASP A 274 -24.61 -7.01 -17.69
C ASP A 274 -26.05 -6.43 -17.71
N ARG A 275 -26.15 -5.10 -17.74
CA ARG A 275 -27.41 -4.34 -17.57
C ARG A 275 -27.72 -3.40 -18.74
N GLY A 276 -27.18 -3.70 -19.93
CA GLY A 276 -27.43 -2.93 -21.14
C GLY A 276 -26.50 -1.74 -21.35
N LEU A 277 -25.46 -1.60 -20.51
CA LEU A 277 -24.44 -0.56 -20.61
C LEU A 277 -23.11 -1.14 -21.13
N ALA A 278 -23.14 -2.27 -21.84
CA ALA A 278 -21.96 -2.81 -22.51
C ALA A 278 -21.42 -1.79 -23.51
N GLY A 279 -20.13 -1.44 -23.38
CA GLY A 279 -19.50 -0.43 -24.22
C GLY A 279 -19.83 1.02 -23.85
N PHE A 280 -20.62 1.26 -22.79
CA PHE A 280 -20.97 2.60 -22.34
C PHE A 280 -19.77 3.35 -21.73
N ARG A 281 -19.68 4.63 -22.02
CA ARG A 281 -18.85 5.63 -21.40
C ARG A 281 -19.57 6.97 -21.38
N GLY A 282 -19.42 7.71 -20.29
CA GLY A 282 -20.17 8.97 -20.10
C GLY A 282 -20.71 9.09 -18.68
N GLU A 283 -21.89 9.67 -18.53
CA GLU A 283 -22.53 9.87 -17.23
C GLU A 283 -23.86 9.13 -17.14
N ILE A 284 -24.06 8.41 -16.06
CA ILE A 284 -25.36 7.90 -15.64
C ILE A 284 -25.75 8.48 -14.29
N ILE A 285 -27.03 8.58 -14.05
CA ILE A 285 -27.57 8.82 -12.72
C ILE A 285 -28.21 7.52 -12.23
N VAL A 286 -27.89 7.10 -11.00
CA VAL A 286 -28.56 5.97 -10.35
C VAL A 286 -29.27 6.45 -9.09
N LYS A 287 -30.43 5.87 -8.78
CA LYS A 287 -31.18 6.23 -7.57
C LYS A 287 -31.83 5.03 -6.91
N LYS A 288 -32.01 5.14 -5.59
CA LYS A 288 -32.74 4.20 -4.76
C LYS A 288 -33.53 4.94 -3.69
N THR A 289 -34.72 4.47 -3.40
CA THR A 289 -35.49 4.93 -2.24
C THR A 289 -35.37 3.91 -1.12
N VAL A 290 -34.98 4.38 0.06
CA VAL A 290 -34.95 3.62 1.33
C VAL A 290 -35.99 4.18 2.29
N PHE A 291 -36.68 3.30 3.02
CA PHE A 291 -37.71 3.68 3.97
C PHE A 291 -37.18 3.55 5.40
N LEU A 292 -37.17 4.65 6.15
CA LEU A 292 -36.69 4.69 7.53
C LEU A 292 -37.85 4.84 8.51
N PRO A 293 -37.76 4.19 9.69
CA PRO A 293 -38.67 4.43 10.79
C PRO A 293 -38.47 5.84 11.36
N SER A 294 -39.46 6.32 12.11
CA SER A 294 -39.38 7.66 12.72
C SER A 294 -38.28 7.77 13.80
N SER A 295 -37.85 6.66 14.40
CA SER A 295 -36.72 6.58 15.34
C SER A 295 -35.41 7.04 14.73
N ASP A 296 -35.22 6.81 13.43
CA ASP A 296 -33.97 7.08 12.71
C ASP A 296 -33.98 8.41 11.98
N ALA A 297 -35.15 9.04 11.93
CA ALA A 297 -35.28 10.35 11.33
C ALA A 297 -34.39 11.38 12.04
N ARG A 298 -33.70 12.21 11.23
CA ARG A 298 -32.80 13.29 11.67
C ARG A 298 -31.53 12.86 12.41
N ARG A 299 -31.30 11.56 12.62
CA ARG A 299 -30.04 11.06 13.17
C ARG A 299 -28.92 11.16 12.12
N PRO A 300 -27.63 11.31 12.54
CA PRO A 300 -26.53 11.14 11.61
C PRO A 300 -26.45 9.68 11.15
N ALA A 301 -25.89 9.46 9.97
CA ALA A 301 -25.76 8.13 9.40
C ALA A 301 -24.44 7.98 8.64
N LEU A 302 -24.10 6.73 8.34
CA LEU A 302 -23.02 6.38 7.41
C LEU A 302 -23.62 5.67 6.20
N LEU A 303 -23.45 6.26 5.01
CA LEU A 303 -23.82 5.67 3.73
C LEU A 303 -22.58 4.99 3.15
N ARG A 304 -22.65 3.66 2.95
CA ARG A 304 -21.62 2.86 2.27
C ARG A 304 -22.14 2.39 0.93
N LEU A 305 -21.39 2.62 -0.14
CA LEU A 305 -21.72 2.22 -1.50
C LEU A 305 -20.65 1.34 -2.16
N GLY A 306 -19.68 0.83 -1.38
CA GLY A 306 -18.55 0.05 -1.88
C GLY A 306 -17.56 0.86 -2.67
N THR A 307 -16.90 0.24 -3.64
CA THR A 307 -16.05 0.89 -4.64
C THR A 307 -16.75 0.88 -6.00
N MET A 308 -16.48 1.86 -6.86
CA MET A 308 -17.15 1.95 -8.17
C MET A 308 -16.29 2.65 -9.23
N ASN A 309 -16.47 2.22 -10.48
CA ASN A 309 -15.87 2.85 -11.65
C ASN A 309 -16.81 3.94 -12.22
N ASP A 310 -16.33 5.19 -12.40
CA ASP A 310 -15.00 5.65 -12.01
C ASP A 310 -15.13 6.78 -10.98
N ALA A 311 -15.79 7.89 -11.31
CA ALA A 311 -16.02 9.03 -10.42
C ALA A 311 -17.49 9.17 -10.05
N ASP A 312 -17.78 9.61 -8.83
CA ASP A 312 -19.15 9.84 -8.40
C ASP A 312 -19.37 11.15 -7.65
N HIS A 313 -20.61 11.59 -7.63
CA HIS A 313 -21.15 12.54 -6.68
C HIS A 313 -22.46 11.97 -6.14
N THR A 314 -22.60 11.96 -4.82
CA THR A 314 -23.69 11.29 -4.12
C THR A 314 -24.50 12.24 -3.26
N TRP A 315 -25.83 12.21 -3.42
CA TRP A 315 -26.78 12.99 -2.62
C TRP A 315 -27.72 12.10 -1.84
N VAL A 316 -28.12 12.58 -0.66
CA VAL A 316 -29.22 12.00 0.13
C VAL A 316 -30.27 13.10 0.32
N ASN A 317 -31.51 12.87 -0.13
CA ASN A 317 -32.60 13.83 -0.08
C ASN A 317 -32.23 15.22 -0.69
N GLY A 318 -31.38 15.23 -1.73
CA GLY A 318 -30.92 16.44 -2.41
C GLY A 318 -29.73 17.14 -1.75
N VAL A 319 -29.23 16.65 -0.63
CA VAL A 319 -28.03 17.17 0.06
C VAL A 319 -26.82 16.35 -0.43
N LEU A 320 -25.77 17.04 -0.94
CA LEU A 320 -24.51 16.41 -1.32
C LEU A 320 -23.83 15.85 -0.06
N VAL A 321 -23.57 14.56 -0.05
CA VAL A 321 -22.92 13.87 1.08
C VAL A 321 -21.48 13.46 0.77
N GLY A 322 -21.09 13.38 -0.51
CA GLY A 322 -19.74 13.07 -0.91
C GLY A 322 -19.59 12.84 -2.40
N GLY A 323 -18.36 12.53 -2.79
CA GLY A 323 -17.96 12.12 -4.13
C GLY A 323 -16.50 11.71 -4.13
N ARG A 324 -16.13 10.85 -5.08
CA ARG A 324 -14.78 10.33 -5.25
C ARG A 324 -14.48 10.18 -6.74
N SER A 325 -13.19 10.26 -7.08
CA SER A 325 -12.70 10.05 -8.45
C SER A 325 -11.72 8.88 -8.57
N ASN A 326 -11.35 8.26 -7.46
CA ASN A 326 -10.48 7.09 -7.45
C ASN A 326 -11.34 5.82 -7.41
N VAL A 327 -11.14 4.90 -8.35
CA VAL A 327 -11.92 3.66 -8.49
C VAL A 327 -11.80 2.71 -7.30
N TYR A 328 -10.72 2.80 -6.55
CA TYR A 328 -10.43 1.92 -5.41
C TYR A 328 -10.85 2.54 -4.08
N GLU A 329 -11.12 3.84 -4.03
CA GLU A 329 -11.48 4.51 -2.79
C GLU A 329 -12.89 4.11 -2.34
N PRO A 330 -13.10 3.75 -1.05
CA PRO A 330 -14.41 3.45 -0.53
C PRO A 330 -15.37 4.65 -0.60
N ARG A 331 -16.61 4.40 -1.03
CA ARG A 331 -17.69 5.38 -1.00
C ARG A 331 -18.38 5.31 0.37
N ASP A 332 -17.66 5.74 1.39
CA ASP A 332 -18.13 5.81 2.77
C ASP A 332 -18.44 7.28 3.10
N TYR A 333 -19.73 7.65 3.00
CA TYR A 333 -20.17 9.03 3.10
C TYR A 333 -20.92 9.30 4.40
N PRO A 334 -20.43 10.20 5.27
CA PRO A 334 -21.16 10.63 6.44
C PRO A 334 -22.39 11.45 6.03
N VAL A 335 -23.56 11.07 6.54
CA VAL A 335 -24.82 11.79 6.34
C VAL A 335 -25.10 12.60 7.61
N ALA A 336 -25.09 13.93 7.47
CA ALA A 336 -25.28 14.83 8.61
C ALA A 336 -26.65 14.66 9.26
N ALA A 337 -26.72 14.97 10.55
CA ALA A 337 -27.98 15.01 11.29
C ALA A 337 -28.97 15.99 10.61
N GLY A 338 -30.23 15.57 10.50
CA GLY A 338 -31.31 16.37 9.89
C GLY A 338 -31.52 16.13 8.40
N VAL A 339 -30.64 15.42 7.69
CA VAL A 339 -30.78 15.07 6.26
C VAL A 339 -31.83 13.95 6.08
N LEU A 340 -31.76 12.92 6.94
CA LEU A 340 -32.71 11.80 6.90
C LEU A 340 -34.08 12.17 7.48
N ARG A 341 -35.14 11.56 6.95
CA ARG A 341 -36.55 11.76 7.36
C ARG A 341 -37.24 10.42 7.60
N ALA A 342 -38.32 10.45 8.36
CA ALA A 342 -39.22 9.30 8.49
C ALA A 342 -39.86 8.99 7.15
N GLY A 343 -39.99 7.72 6.81
CA GLY A 343 -40.52 7.27 5.53
C GLY A 343 -39.47 7.27 4.42
N ALA A 344 -39.85 7.73 3.24
CA ALA A 344 -39.02 7.63 2.03
C ALA A 344 -37.85 8.61 2.05
N ASN A 345 -36.66 8.07 1.81
CA ASN A 345 -35.41 8.82 1.59
C ASN A 345 -34.80 8.42 0.25
N GLU A 346 -34.45 9.38 -0.56
CA GLU A 346 -33.83 9.16 -1.85
C GLU A 346 -32.30 9.24 -1.73
N ILE A 347 -31.62 8.20 -2.19
CA ILE A 347 -30.18 8.19 -2.44
C ILE A 347 -30.01 8.33 -3.96
N ARG A 348 -29.21 9.29 -4.39
CA ARG A 348 -28.92 9.58 -5.79
C ARG A 348 -27.43 9.65 -5.99
N VAL A 349 -26.92 8.94 -7.01
CA VAL A 349 -25.52 8.94 -7.39
C VAL A 349 -25.41 9.33 -8.86
N ARG A 350 -24.69 10.40 -9.17
CA ARG A 350 -24.20 10.66 -10.51
C ARG A 350 -22.85 10.00 -10.66
N LEU A 351 -22.75 9.13 -11.62
CA LEU A 351 -21.64 8.24 -11.82
C LEU A 351 -21.06 8.46 -13.22
N VAL A 352 -19.79 8.82 -13.29
CA VAL A 352 -19.04 8.93 -14.52
C VAL A 352 -18.34 7.60 -14.77
N VAL A 353 -18.56 7.04 -15.95
CA VAL A 353 -17.93 5.82 -16.46
C VAL A 353 -16.94 6.23 -17.54
N GLU A 354 -15.66 6.13 -17.24
CA GLU A 354 -14.58 6.60 -18.13
C GLU A 354 -14.35 5.68 -19.32
N ARG A 355 -14.57 4.38 -19.11
CA ARG A 355 -14.35 3.33 -20.11
C ARG A 355 -15.34 2.18 -19.94
N PRO A 356 -15.60 1.40 -20.99
CA PRO A 356 -16.40 0.19 -20.89
C PRO A 356 -15.89 -0.79 -19.84
N GLY A 357 -16.80 -1.59 -19.26
CA GLY A 357 -16.45 -2.57 -18.24
C GLY A 357 -16.53 -2.07 -16.79
N GLY A 358 -17.09 -0.87 -16.58
CA GLY A 358 -17.29 -0.34 -15.22
C GLY A 358 -18.27 -1.15 -14.38
N ARG A 359 -18.18 -0.97 -13.06
CA ARG A 359 -19.00 -1.67 -12.06
C ARG A 359 -19.17 -0.86 -10.78
N VAL A 360 -20.18 -1.22 -9.98
CA VAL A 360 -20.10 -1.15 -8.51
C VAL A 360 -19.60 -2.51 -8.05
N THR A 361 -18.51 -2.54 -7.32
CA THR A 361 -17.76 -3.79 -7.08
C THR A 361 -18.61 -4.84 -6.36
N PRO A 362 -18.85 -6.02 -6.97
CA PRO A 362 -19.59 -7.10 -6.36
C PRO A 362 -18.99 -7.55 -5.02
N GLY A 363 -19.85 -7.91 -4.05
CA GLY A 363 -19.43 -8.36 -2.72
C GLY A 363 -19.04 -7.24 -1.73
N LYS A 364 -18.88 -6.00 -2.18
CA LYS A 364 -18.68 -4.86 -1.27
C LYS A 364 -20.01 -4.46 -0.60
N ARG A 365 -19.89 -3.91 0.61
CA ARG A 365 -21.07 -3.48 1.38
C ARG A 365 -21.77 -2.29 0.74
N MET A 366 -23.08 -2.41 0.56
CA MET A 366 -23.96 -1.30 0.18
C MET A 366 -25.01 -1.15 1.29
N THR A 367 -24.81 -0.19 2.22
CA THR A 367 -25.67 -0.03 3.40
C THR A 367 -25.84 1.44 3.77
N LEU A 368 -26.98 1.73 4.42
CA LEU A 368 -27.17 2.95 5.21
C LEU A 368 -27.25 2.55 6.68
N THR A 369 -26.29 3.00 7.50
CA THR A 369 -26.24 2.70 8.93
C THR A 369 -26.64 3.93 9.74
N VAL A 370 -27.66 3.78 10.62
CA VAL A 370 -28.18 4.84 11.49
C VAL A 370 -28.14 4.34 12.93
N GLY A 371 -27.09 4.71 13.67
CA GLY A 371 -26.82 4.11 14.97
C GLY A 371 -26.55 2.61 14.82
N ASP A 372 -27.38 1.77 15.47
CA ASP A 372 -27.26 0.30 15.40
C ASP A 372 -28.08 -0.31 14.24
N ASP A 373 -28.95 0.48 13.59
CA ASP A 373 -29.81 0.00 12.51
C ASP A 373 -29.09 0.04 11.17
N VAL A 374 -29.09 -1.08 10.46
CA VAL A 374 -28.42 -1.25 9.16
C VAL A 374 -29.45 -1.56 8.08
N PHE A 375 -29.56 -0.70 7.08
CA PHE A 375 -30.43 -0.86 5.92
C PHE A 375 -29.61 -1.32 4.72
N ASP A 376 -29.93 -2.52 4.19
CA ASP A 376 -29.31 -3.04 2.97
C ASP A 376 -29.78 -2.23 1.74
N LEU A 377 -28.83 -1.73 0.99
CA LEU A 377 -29.05 -0.97 -0.25
C LEU A 377 -28.77 -1.81 -1.49
N SER A 378 -28.33 -3.05 -1.36
CA SER A 378 -28.13 -3.94 -2.50
C SER A 378 -29.45 -4.23 -3.26
N GLY A 379 -29.34 -4.78 -4.45
CA GLY A 379 -30.49 -5.17 -5.26
C GLY A 379 -30.88 -4.16 -6.33
N ILE A 380 -32.18 -3.94 -6.56
CA ILE A 380 -32.67 -3.11 -7.67
C ILE A 380 -32.51 -1.61 -7.33
N TRP A 381 -31.86 -0.90 -8.24
CA TRP A 381 -31.79 0.54 -8.37
C TRP A 381 -32.41 0.95 -9.70
N GLN A 382 -32.67 2.21 -9.91
CA GLN A 382 -33.02 2.77 -11.20
C GLN A 382 -31.87 3.58 -11.76
N TYR A 383 -31.62 3.50 -13.07
CA TYR A 383 -30.63 4.35 -13.74
C TYR A 383 -31.21 5.05 -14.97
N ALA A 384 -30.59 6.17 -15.33
CA ALA A 384 -30.81 6.85 -16.59
C ALA A 384 -29.47 7.36 -17.13
N VAL A 385 -29.28 7.29 -18.45
CA VAL A 385 -28.14 7.90 -19.13
C VAL A 385 -28.38 9.41 -19.22
N THR A 386 -27.43 10.20 -18.77
CA THR A 386 -27.51 11.67 -18.75
C THR A 386 -26.56 12.31 -19.74
N ALA A 387 -25.44 11.66 -20.04
CA ALA A 387 -24.52 12.05 -21.11
C ALA A 387 -23.76 10.82 -21.61
N GLU A 388 -23.48 10.78 -22.91
CA GLU A 388 -22.65 9.75 -23.53
C GLU A 388 -21.43 10.40 -24.18
N ALA A 389 -20.25 9.81 -23.94
CA ALA A 389 -19.02 10.26 -24.55
C ALA A 389 -18.77 9.52 -25.88
N ASP A 390 -18.20 10.20 -26.86
CA ASP A 390 -17.87 9.65 -28.17
C ASP A 390 -16.61 8.76 -28.16
N ARG A 391 -15.78 8.88 -27.12
CA ARG A 391 -14.54 8.13 -26.92
C ARG A 391 -14.29 7.87 -25.44
N ASP A 392 -13.42 6.93 -25.18
CA ASP A 392 -12.93 6.65 -23.83
C ASP A 392 -12.21 7.87 -23.23
N CYS A 393 -12.29 8.03 -21.92
CA CYS A 393 -11.48 9.01 -21.21
C CYS A 393 -10.00 8.69 -21.42
N PRO A 394 -9.15 9.65 -21.80
CA PRO A 394 -7.73 9.42 -21.97
C PRO A 394 -7.09 8.90 -20.67
N PHE A 395 -6.08 8.03 -20.80
CA PHE A 395 -5.26 7.64 -19.66
C PHE A 395 -4.39 8.82 -19.22
N GLU A 396 -4.23 8.95 -17.92
CA GLU A 396 -3.21 9.86 -17.38
C GLU A 396 -1.82 9.26 -17.65
N ASP A 397 -0.86 10.09 -18.06
CA ASP A 397 0.54 9.68 -18.11
C ASP A 397 1.14 9.83 -16.70
N PHE A 398 1.19 8.73 -15.98
CA PHE A 398 1.73 8.69 -14.62
C PHE A 398 3.25 8.82 -14.63
N VAL A 399 3.72 10.02 -14.93
CA VAL A 399 5.15 10.35 -15.05
C VAL A 399 5.93 9.97 -13.79
N ARG A 400 5.30 10.09 -12.61
CA ARG A 400 5.89 9.72 -11.32
C ARG A 400 6.28 8.24 -11.19
N TRP A 401 5.64 7.36 -11.99
CA TRP A 401 5.94 5.92 -11.98
C TRP A 401 7.12 5.53 -12.88
N LYS A 402 7.73 6.50 -13.57
CA LYS A 402 8.86 6.18 -14.45
C LYS A 402 10.12 5.88 -13.64
N PRO A 403 11.01 5.02 -14.16
CA PRO A 403 12.22 4.59 -13.47
C PRO A 403 13.02 5.75 -12.89
N THR A 404 13.64 5.54 -11.73
CA THR A 404 14.47 6.48 -10.96
C THR A 404 13.76 7.69 -10.35
N GLY A 405 12.57 8.07 -10.84
CA GLY A 405 11.96 9.35 -10.45
C GLY A 405 11.70 9.48 -8.96
N LEU A 406 11.13 8.45 -8.34
CA LEU A 406 10.82 8.41 -6.90
C LEU A 406 12.09 8.19 -6.06
N TYR A 407 13.02 7.36 -6.55
CA TYR A 407 14.33 7.21 -5.91
C TYR A 407 15.01 8.57 -5.73
N ASN A 408 15.09 9.35 -6.79
CA ASN A 408 15.78 10.64 -6.77
C ASN A 408 15.09 11.67 -5.88
N ALA A 409 13.75 11.78 -5.95
CA ALA A 409 13.00 12.85 -5.28
C ALA A 409 12.55 12.49 -3.87
N MET A 410 12.19 11.22 -3.62
CA MET A 410 11.57 10.83 -2.37
C MET A 410 12.49 9.99 -1.47
N LEU A 411 13.28 9.09 -2.03
CA LEU A 411 14.10 8.16 -1.24
C LEU A 411 15.49 8.71 -0.93
N ALA A 412 16.18 9.26 -1.92
CA ALA A 412 17.56 9.71 -1.78
C ALA A 412 17.78 10.72 -0.64
N PRO A 413 16.86 11.67 -0.38
CA PRO A 413 16.99 12.57 0.78
C PRO A 413 17.01 11.85 2.13
N CYS A 414 16.56 10.58 2.19
CA CYS A 414 16.50 9.81 3.44
C CYS A 414 17.82 9.11 3.78
N PHE A 415 18.74 8.90 2.84
CA PHE A 415 19.94 8.11 3.08
C PHE A 415 20.85 8.60 4.24
N PRO A 416 20.95 9.91 4.54
CA PRO A 416 21.69 10.36 5.71
C PRO A 416 21.00 10.08 7.05
N TYR A 417 19.72 9.65 7.03
CA TYR A 417 18.91 9.43 8.23
C TYR A 417 18.97 7.96 8.66
N ALA A 418 19.39 7.70 9.89
CA ALA A 418 19.48 6.33 10.39
C ALA A 418 18.08 5.70 10.56
N VAL A 419 17.93 4.45 10.11
CA VAL A 419 16.70 3.67 10.24
C VAL A 419 17.00 2.30 10.87
N ARG A 420 16.01 1.75 11.58
CA ARG A 420 16.10 0.42 12.19
C ARG A 420 15.91 -0.69 11.16
N ALA A 421 14.91 -0.56 10.32
CA ALA A 421 14.55 -1.55 9.31
C ALA A 421 13.67 -0.92 8.21
N VAL A 422 13.53 -1.63 7.11
CA VAL A 422 12.63 -1.30 6.00
C VAL A 422 11.43 -2.24 6.06
N LEU A 423 10.22 -1.68 5.93
CA LEU A 423 8.98 -2.40 5.64
C LEU A 423 8.61 -2.09 4.19
N TRP A 424 8.73 -3.10 3.31
CA TRP A 424 8.48 -2.99 1.88
C TRP A 424 7.19 -3.69 1.49
N TYR A 425 6.26 -2.96 0.84
CA TYR A 425 4.99 -3.53 0.35
C TYR A 425 4.70 -3.04 -1.07
N GLN A 426 5.10 -3.84 -2.05
CA GLN A 426 5.01 -3.52 -3.47
C GLN A 426 5.10 -4.81 -4.28
N GLY A 427 4.58 -4.84 -5.49
CA GLY A 427 4.67 -5.96 -6.43
C GLY A 427 3.54 -5.93 -7.46
N GLU A 428 2.40 -5.32 -7.13
CA GLU A 428 1.20 -5.28 -7.96
C GLU A 428 1.48 -4.66 -9.34
N SER A 429 2.30 -3.60 -9.38
CA SER A 429 2.66 -2.91 -10.62
C SER A 429 3.72 -3.63 -11.46
N ASN A 430 4.32 -4.69 -10.93
CA ASN A 430 5.30 -5.53 -11.62
C ASN A 430 4.72 -6.89 -12.05
N THR A 431 3.41 -7.12 -11.90
CA THR A 431 2.73 -8.29 -12.46
C THR A 431 2.70 -8.23 -14.00
N GLY A 432 2.30 -9.31 -14.65
CA GLY A 432 2.28 -9.42 -16.11
C GLY A 432 3.65 -9.78 -16.69
N ASP A 433 4.01 -9.17 -17.80
CA ASP A 433 5.22 -9.49 -18.57
C ASP A 433 6.54 -9.31 -17.81
N TYR A 434 6.52 -8.52 -16.74
CA TYR A 434 7.69 -8.19 -15.93
C TYR A 434 7.85 -9.04 -14.67
N ALA A 435 6.86 -9.85 -14.34
CA ALA A 435 6.85 -10.63 -13.09
C ALA A 435 8.06 -11.59 -12.96
N MET A 436 8.57 -12.10 -14.06
CA MET A 436 9.73 -13.02 -14.06
C MET A 436 11.03 -12.38 -13.55
N ARG A 437 11.22 -11.09 -13.76
CA ARG A 437 12.46 -10.38 -13.36
C ARG A 437 12.35 -9.70 -11.99
N TYR A 438 11.16 -9.64 -11.41
CA TYR A 438 10.90 -8.90 -10.18
C TYR A 438 11.82 -9.29 -9.02
N GLY A 439 12.11 -10.59 -8.85
CA GLY A 439 13.02 -11.05 -7.81
C GLY A 439 14.45 -10.52 -7.97
N ASP A 440 14.94 -10.44 -9.21
CA ASP A 440 16.27 -9.88 -9.47
C ASP A 440 16.30 -8.37 -9.27
N GLU A 441 15.23 -7.67 -9.65
CA GLU A 441 15.05 -6.23 -9.37
C GLU A 441 14.95 -5.96 -7.88
N LEU A 442 14.23 -6.80 -7.12
CA LEU A 442 14.09 -6.67 -5.67
C LEU A 442 15.43 -6.86 -4.94
N LYS A 443 16.23 -7.86 -5.34
CA LYS A 443 17.59 -8.06 -4.82
C LYS A 443 18.48 -6.86 -5.11
N ALA A 444 18.48 -6.38 -6.35
CA ALA A 444 19.28 -5.24 -6.76
C ALA A 444 18.89 -3.96 -6.00
N MET A 445 17.59 -3.76 -5.75
CA MET A 445 17.09 -2.64 -4.95
C MET A 445 17.54 -2.74 -3.49
N ILE A 446 17.44 -3.91 -2.86
CA ILE A 446 17.87 -4.12 -1.48
C ILE A 446 19.38 -3.84 -1.32
N GLU A 447 20.19 -4.37 -2.22
CA GLU A 447 21.64 -4.14 -2.23
C GLU A 447 21.98 -2.66 -2.45
N LEU A 448 21.29 -2.00 -3.39
CA LEU A 448 21.44 -0.56 -3.62
C LEU A 448 21.14 0.24 -2.35
N TRP A 449 20.00 -0.01 -1.71
CA TRP A 449 19.59 0.75 -0.54
C TRP A 449 20.55 0.52 0.63
N ARG A 450 20.95 -0.73 0.91
CA ARG A 450 21.95 -1.06 1.92
C ARG A 450 23.27 -0.33 1.67
N GLY A 451 23.71 -0.28 0.42
CA GLY A 451 24.92 0.45 0.01
C GLY A 451 24.81 1.96 0.26
N LYS A 452 23.66 2.58 -0.06
CA LYS A 452 23.44 4.02 0.14
C LYS A 452 23.30 4.41 1.61
N TRP A 453 22.69 3.56 2.44
CA TRP A 453 22.63 3.74 3.90
C TRP A 453 23.93 3.37 4.63
N HIS A 454 24.89 2.76 3.94
CA HIS A 454 26.10 2.19 4.55
C HIS A 454 25.80 1.18 5.68
N GLN A 455 24.69 0.45 5.53
CA GLN A 455 24.20 -0.56 6.46
C GLN A 455 24.01 -1.90 5.71
N PRO A 456 25.09 -2.70 5.53
CA PRO A 456 25.01 -3.93 4.74
C PRO A 456 24.01 -4.95 5.31
N ASP A 457 23.80 -4.92 6.62
CA ASP A 457 22.91 -5.83 7.34
C ASP A 457 21.55 -5.19 7.67
N MET A 458 21.19 -4.08 7.00
CA MET A 458 19.89 -3.41 7.23
C MET A 458 18.75 -4.39 6.99
N PRO A 459 17.88 -4.64 8.00
CA PRO A 459 16.78 -5.59 7.88
C PRO A 459 15.70 -5.10 6.90
N PHE A 460 15.25 -6.01 6.03
CA PHE A 460 14.08 -5.81 5.15
C PHE A 460 12.97 -6.77 5.52
N LEU A 461 11.78 -6.25 5.77
CA LEU A 461 10.55 -7.02 5.92
C LEU A 461 9.73 -6.83 4.63
N ILE A 462 9.63 -7.87 3.84
CA ILE A 462 8.89 -7.87 2.57
C ILE A 462 7.46 -8.36 2.86
N VAL A 463 6.47 -7.50 2.67
CA VAL A 463 5.06 -7.88 2.76
C VAL A 463 4.64 -8.47 1.43
N GLN A 464 4.30 -9.78 1.42
CA GLN A 464 3.84 -10.44 0.20
C GLN A 464 2.55 -9.84 -0.34
N LEU A 465 2.35 -9.98 -1.65
CA LEU A 465 1.07 -9.63 -2.27
C LEU A 465 -0.07 -10.47 -1.67
N PRO A 466 -1.16 -9.85 -1.19
CA PRO A 466 -2.34 -10.57 -0.70
C PRO A 466 -3.11 -11.19 -1.85
N LYS A 467 -4.17 -11.96 -1.57
CA LYS A 467 -5.05 -12.48 -2.60
C LYS A 467 -5.80 -11.35 -3.32
N PHE A 468 -5.95 -11.49 -4.64
CA PHE A 468 -6.71 -10.57 -5.47
C PHE A 468 -7.20 -11.30 -6.73
N GLY A 469 -8.46 -11.14 -7.13
CA GLY A 469 -9.05 -11.93 -8.20
C GLY A 469 -9.89 -11.18 -9.23
N ILE A 470 -10.63 -10.14 -8.82
CA ILE A 470 -11.69 -9.54 -9.67
C ILE A 470 -11.19 -8.94 -11.00
N ASP A 471 -9.99 -8.36 -11.01
CA ASP A 471 -9.35 -7.77 -12.20
C ASP A 471 -8.02 -8.44 -12.51
N ALA A 472 -7.64 -9.49 -11.76
CA ALA A 472 -6.42 -10.20 -12.01
C ALA A 472 -6.54 -11.00 -13.30
N ILE A 473 -5.62 -10.78 -14.21
CA ILE A 473 -5.49 -11.58 -15.43
C ILE A 473 -5.12 -13.00 -15.01
N GLU A 474 -5.85 -13.99 -15.47
CA GLU A 474 -5.51 -15.39 -15.26
C GLU A 474 -4.09 -15.60 -15.81
N ASP A 475 -3.20 -16.18 -15.01
CA ASP A 475 -1.76 -16.27 -15.25
C ASP A 475 -1.01 -14.91 -15.33
N GLY A 476 -1.58 -13.83 -14.78
CA GLY A 476 -1.01 -12.47 -14.82
C GLY A 476 0.22 -12.23 -13.94
N GLY A 477 0.83 -13.28 -13.39
CA GLY A 477 2.08 -13.19 -12.63
C GLY A 477 1.90 -12.87 -11.14
N TRP A 478 0.69 -12.80 -10.60
CA TRP A 478 0.43 -12.52 -9.19
C TRP A 478 1.06 -13.58 -8.25
N PRO A 479 0.84 -14.89 -8.49
CA PRO A 479 1.52 -15.94 -7.72
C PRO A 479 3.04 -15.90 -7.90
N LEU A 480 3.51 -15.56 -9.09
CA LEU A 480 4.94 -15.47 -9.39
C LEU A 480 5.63 -14.34 -8.59
N ILE A 481 4.98 -13.17 -8.45
CA ILE A 481 5.49 -12.10 -7.57
C ILE A 481 5.63 -12.62 -6.14
N ARG A 482 4.60 -13.30 -5.60
CA ARG A 482 4.65 -13.89 -4.24
C ARG A 482 5.79 -14.89 -4.08
N GLU A 483 6.05 -15.72 -5.09
CA GLU A 483 7.18 -16.63 -5.10
C GLU A 483 8.51 -15.88 -5.10
N GLN A 484 8.64 -14.85 -5.94
CA GLN A 484 9.85 -14.02 -6.01
C GLN A 484 10.13 -13.32 -4.67
N GLU A 485 9.10 -12.78 -4.03
CA GLU A 485 9.19 -12.17 -2.70
C GLU A 485 9.69 -13.15 -1.64
N TRP A 486 9.15 -14.37 -1.64
CA TRP A 486 9.58 -15.43 -0.74
C TRP A 486 11.01 -15.89 -1.05
N ARG A 487 11.32 -16.13 -2.31
CA ARG A 487 12.65 -16.54 -2.76
C ARG A 487 13.73 -15.54 -2.35
N VAL A 488 13.48 -14.24 -2.53
CA VAL A 488 14.42 -13.20 -2.13
C VAL A 488 14.64 -13.20 -0.61
N ALA A 489 13.58 -13.43 0.17
CA ALA A 489 13.70 -13.54 1.63
C ALA A 489 14.46 -14.80 2.08
N ASP A 490 14.37 -15.91 1.34
CA ASP A 490 15.11 -17.16 1.63
C ASP A 490 16.58 -17.10 1.18
N GLU A 491 16.90 -16.34 0.13
CA GLU A 491 18.24 -16.27 -0.46
C GLU A 491 19.12 -15.15 0.11
N LEU A 492 18.54 -14.05 0.58
CA LEU A 492 19.31 -12.90 1.09
C LEU A 492 19.32 -12.89 2.63
N GLU A 493 20.52 -12.79 3.19
CA GLU A 493 20.67 -12.50 4.63
C GLU A 493 20.00 -11.18 4.99
N HIS A 494 19.46 -11.11 6.20
CA HIS A 494 18.76 -9.95 6.72
C HIS A 494 17.55 -9.49 5.86
N VAL A 495 16.83 -10.46 5.26
CA VAL A 495 15.55 -10.25 4.59
C VAL A 495 14.55 -11.28 5.10
N ALA A 496 13.35 -10.85 5.45
CA ALA A 496 12.28 -11.73 5.91
C ALA A 496 10.96 -11.40 5.20
N ALA A 497 10.16 -12.43 4.88
CA ALA A 497 8.85 -12.25 4.27
C ALA A 497 7.71 -12.27 5.31
N VAL A 498 6.69 -11.45 5.08
CA VAL A 498 5.43 -11.43 5.82
C VAL A 498 4.36 -12.07 4.93
N VAL A 499 3.95 -13.30 5.25
CA VAL A 499 2.98 -14.06 4.45
C VAL A 499 1.56 -13.52 4.65
N THR A 500 0.85 -13.24 3.54
CA THR A 500 -0.45 -12.55 3.55
C THR A 500 -1.53 -13.23 2.71
N LEU A 501 -1.38 -14.50 2.38
CA LEU A 501 -2.27 -15.24 1.47
C LEU A 501 -3.76 -15.14 1.80
N ASP A 502 -4.12 -15.08 3.09
CA ASP A 502 -5.50 -15.00 3.58
C ASP A 502 -5.96 -13.56 3.88
N ALA A 503 -5.03 -12.59 4.00
CA ALA A 503 -5.32 -11.23 4.46
C ALA A 503 -5.80 -10.28 3.35
N GLY A 504 -5.99 -10.78 2.13
CA GLY A 504 -6.50 -10.01 0.99
C GLY A 504 -8.02 -10.14 0.82
N GLU A 505 -8.54 -9.39 -0.14
CA GLU A 505 -9.91 -9.48 -0.62
C GLU A 505 -9.91 -9.79 -2.12
N SER A 506 -10.58 -10.88 -2.55
CA SER A 506 -10.61 -11.27 -3.96
C SER A 506 -11.22 -10.20 -4.89
N ASN A 507 -12.00 -9.30 -4.33
CA ASN A 507 -12.70 -8.24 -5.03
C ASN A 507 -12.14 -6.83 -4.76
N ASP A 508 -11.00 -6.71 -4.09
CA ASP A 508 -10.34 -5.43 -3.82
C ASP A 508 -8.82 -5.54 -3.92
N LEU A 509 -8.24 -4.69 -4.77
CA LEU A 509 -6.78 -4.53 -4.88
C LEU A 509 -6.17 -3.96 -3.59
N HIS A 510 -6.96 -3.23 -2.82
CA HIS A 510 -6.55 -2.54 -1.60
C HIS A 510 -7.32 -3.09 -0.39
N PRO A 511 -6.99 -4.31 0.09
CA PRO A 511 -7.71 -4.91 1.20
C PRO A 511 -7.63 -4.03 2.44
N HIS A 512 -8.75 -3.89 3.14
CA HIS A 512 -8.87 -3.01 4.31
C HIS A 512 -8.26 -3.60 5.57
N ASP A 513 -8.04 -4.92 5.65
CA ASP A 513 -7.44 -5.55 6.83
C ASP A 513 -5.93 -5.36 6.89
N LYS A 514 -5.51 -4.09 6.99
CA LYS A 514 -4.10 -3.73 7.22
C LYS A 514 -3.61 -4.10 8.60
N LYS A 515 -4.53 -4.27 9.55
CA LYS A 515 -4.19 -4.63 10.93
C LYS A 515 -3.61 -6.03 11.03
N THR A 516 -4.23 -7.03 10.41
CA THR A 516 -3.72 -8.42 10.39
C THR A 516 -2.32 -8.48 9.76
N ILE A 517 -2.11 -7.75 8.65
CA ILE A 517 -0.79 -7.67 7.99
C ILE A 517 0.23 -7.01 8.93
N ALA A 518 -0.13 -5.91 9.59
CA ALA A 518 0.74 -5.21 10.53
C ALA A 518 1.08 -6.07 11.77
N ASP A 519 0.13 -6.81 12.30
CA ASP A 519 0.35 -7.73 13.43
C ASP A 519 1.35 -8.84 13.03
N ARG A 520 1.28 -9.37 11.80
CA ARG A 520 2.26 -10.33 11.27
C ARG A 520 3.63 -9.69 11.05
N ALA A 521 3.67 -8.51 10.43
CA ALA A 521 4.92 -7.77 10.26
C ALA A 521 5.60 -7.48 11.61
N PHE A 522 4.80 -7.15 12.63
CA PHE A 522 5.30 -6.98 13.99
C PHE A 522 5.90 -8.28 14.54
N ASN A 523 5.22 -9.43 14.38
CA ASN A 523 5.73 -10.71 14.87
C ASN A 523 7.06 -11.09 14.18
N VAL A 524 7.15 -10.89 12.86
CA VAL A 524 8.40 -11.09 12.11
C VAL A 524 9.48 -10.12 12.61
N ALA A 525 9.16 -8.84 12.84
CA ALA A 525 10.12 -7.87 13.35
C ALA A 525 10.64 -8.22 14.75
N MET A 526 9.79 -8.80 15.62
CA MET A 526 10.21 -9.20 16.98
C MET A 526 11.31 -10.27 16.95
N ASP A 527 11.20 -11.25 16.07
CA ASP A 527 12.24 -12.26 15.87
C ASP A 527 13.45 -11.66 15.15
N PHE A 528 13.21 -11.12 13.98
CA PHE A 528 14.21 -10.77 12.99
C PHE A 528 15.04 -9.54 13.36
N VAL A 529 14.40 -8.49 13.90
CA VAL A 529 15.06 -7.20 14.22
C VAL A 529 15.51 -7.14 15.66
N TYR A 530 14.73 -7.77 16.57
CA TYR A 530 14.96 -7.65 18.01
C TYR A 530 15.44 -8.94 18.67
N GLY A 531 15.57 -10.05 17.94
CA GLY A 531 16.03 -11.34 18.46
C GLY A 531 15.11 -11.92 19.55
N GLN A 532 13.83 -11.55 19.54
CA GLN A 532 12.82 -12.08 20.46
C GLN A 532 12.23 -13.36 19.87
N GLN A 533 11.77 -14.26 20.72
CA GLN A 533 11.18 -15.52 20.27
C GLN A 533 9.91 -15.26 19.48
N ALA A 534 9.94 -15.47 18.15
CA ALA A 534 8.81 -15.34 17.25
C ALA A 534 8.03 -16.64 17.09
N GLN A 535 6.92 -16.54 16.36
CA GLN A 535 6.21 -17.69 15.83
C GLN A 535 6.99 -18.26 14.63
N PRO A 536 7.59 -19.46 14.72
CA PRO A 536 8.33 -20.03 13.60
C PRO A 536 7.40 -20.35 12.44
N GLN A 537 7.89 -20.12 11.23
CA GLN A 537 7.19 -20.32 9.96
C GLN A 537 7.29 -21.79 9.51
N PRO A 538 6.19 -22.50 9.19
CA PRO A 538 6.27 -23.79 8.52
C PRO A 538 6.77 -23.61 7.09
N VAL A 539 7.72 -24.42 6.65
CA VAL A 539 8.26 -24.42 5.28
C VAL A 539 8.45 -25.87 4.81
N VAL A 540 8.25 -26.13 3.51
CA VAL A 540 8.55 -27.45 2.93
C VAL A 540 10.07 -27.60 2.79
N GLU A 541 10.64 -28.63 3.40
CA GLU A 541 12.09 -28.91 3.35
C GLU A 541 12.43 -29.99 2.32
N THR A 542 11.63 -31.07 2.26
CA THR A 542 11.85 -32.19 1.32
C THR A 542 10.54 -32.61 0.66
N ALA A 543 10.67 -33.18 -0.55
CA ALA A 543 9.55 -33.77 -1.29
C ALA A 543 10.01 -35.14 -1.83
N GLU A 544 9.36 -36.20 -1.40
CA GLU A 544 9.71 -37.58 -1.76
C GLU A 544 8.49 -38.31 -2.32
N ALA A 545 8.72 -39.08 -3.41
CA ALA A 545 7.68 -39.88 -4.04
C ALA A 545 7.88 -41.35 -3.70
N ASP A 546 6.86 -41.99 -3.11
CA ASP A 546 6.84 -43.41 -2.79
C ASP A 546 5.42 -44.01 -2.91
N ASP A 547 5.30 -45.19 -3.48
CA ASP A 547 4.04 -45.95 -3.63
C ASP A 547 2.84 -45.12 -4.17
N GLY A 548 3.09 -44.26 -5.19
CA GLY A 548 2.06 -43.43 -5.79
C GLY A 548 1.63 -42.22 -4.95
N LEU A 549 2.36 -41.87 -3.93
CA LEU A 549 2.19 -40.72 -3.07
C LEU A 549 3.40 -39.80 -3.16
N LEU A 550 3.15 -38.49 -3.16
CA LEU A 550 4.15 -37.46 -2.92
C LEU A 550 4.01 -37.02 -1.48
N ARG A 551 5.08 -37.15 -0.70
CA ARG A 551 5.16 -36.67 0.68
C ARG A 551 6.08 -35.47 0.75
N MET A 552 5.54 -34.33 1.17
CA MET A 552 6.26 -33.07 1.35
C MET A 552 6.40 -32.82 2.86
N HIS A 553 7.62 -32.95 3.37
CA HIS A 553 7.91 -32.79 4.80
C HIS A 553 8.13 -31.33 5.14
N CYS A 554 7.40 -30.82 6.14
CA CYS A 554 7.54 -29.46 6.64
C CYS A 554 8.36 -29.40 7.93
N VAL A 555 9.21 -28.40 7.98
CA VAL A 555 9.95 -27.98 9.18
C VAL A 555 9.54 -26.56 9.57
N TRP A 556 9.86 -26.16 10.79
CA TRP A 556 9.60 -24.78 11.24
C TRP A 556 10.90 -24.02 11.34
N ARG A 557 10.96 -22.88 10.71
CA ARG A 557 12.13 -21.98 10.73
C ARG A 557 11.76 -20.64 11.36
N ASN A 558 12.71 -20.04 12.09
CA ASN A 558 12.59 -18.66 12.51
C ASN A 558 12.83 -17.71 11.31
N SER A 559 12.66 -16.41 11.51
CA SER A 559 12.87 -15.42 10.46
C SER A 559 14.34 -15.29 9.99
N MET A 560 15.28 -15.93 10.70
CA MET A 560 16.69 -16.04 10.30
C MET A 560 16.98 -17.31 9.49
N GLY A 561 15.94 -18.10 9.15
CA GLY A 561 16.08 -19.37 8.44
C GLY A 561 16.55 -20.56 9.29
N GLU A 562 16.77 -20.38 10.60
CA GLU A 562 17.22 -21.46 11.49
C GLU A 562 16.08 -22.41 11.85
N GLN A 563 16.35 -23.70 11.76
CA GLN A 563 15.35 -24.71 12.09
C GLN A 563 15.06 -24.74 13.61
N MET A 564 13.79 -24.63 13.94
CA MET A 564 13.28 -24.67 15.30
C MET A 564 12.79 -26.08 15.66
N GLN A 565 12.94 -26.47 16.92
CA GLN A 565 12.43 -27.77 17.36
C GLN A 565 10.90 -27.86 17.21
N SER A 566 10.43 -28.86 16.49
CA SER A 566 9.02 -29.08 16.15
C SER A 566 8.22 -29.86 17.21
N GLN A 567 8.64 -29.93 18.47
CA GLN A 567 7.93 -30.72 19.49
C GLN A 567 6.47 -30.26 19.61
N ASN A 568 5.54 -31.14 19.21
CA ASN A 568 4.08 -30.96 19.18
C ASN A 568 3.53 -30.00 18.07
N ARG A 569 4.30 -29.67 17.06
CA ARG A 569 3.78 -28.91 15.91
C ARG A 569 3.19 -29.86 14.87
N HIS A 570 2.09 -29.43 14.28
CA HIS A 570 1.42 -30.17 13.20
C HIS A 570 0.79 -29.15 12.23
N LEU A 571 0.60 -29.59 11.00
CA LEU A 571 -0.09 -28.82 9.99
C LEU A 571 -1.60 -28.99 10.12
N MET A 572 -2.31 -27.93 9.79
CA MET A 572 -3.76 -27.91 9.64
C MET A 572 -4.15 -26.95 8.52
N THR A 573 -5.40 -26.94 8.10
CA THR A 573 -5.91 -25.90 7.22
C THR A 573 -6.60 -24.80 8.03
N LEU A 574 -6.49 -23.56 7.57
CA LEU A 574 -7.02 -22.40 8.26
C LEU A 574 -8.55 -22.47 8.47
N ASP A 575 -9.26 -23.07 7.56
CA ASP A 575 -10.72 -23.25 7.56
C ASP A 575 -11.19 -24.64 8.03
N GLY A 576 -10.29 -25.53 8.38
CA GLY A 576 -10.58 -26.91 8.77
C GLY A 576 -10.99 -27.84 7.62
N ASP A 577 -10.90 -27.37 6.39
CA ASP A 577 -11.19 -28.15 5.17
C ASP A 577 -9.94 -28.96 4.73
N VAL A 578 -10.00 -29.70 3.63
CA VAL A 578 -8.83 -30.37 3.04
C VAL A 578 -7.93 -29.35 2.32
N PRO A 579 -6.60 -29.58 2.24
CA PRO A 579 -5.71 -28.75 1.44
C PRO A 579 -6.16 -28.72 -0.01
N ARG A 580 -6.34 -27.50 -0.59
CA ARG A 580 -6.89 -27.37 -1.95
C ARG A 580 -5.96 -26.70 -2.94
N GLU A 581 -5.01 -25.93 -2.51
CA GLU A 581 -4.16 -25.09 -3.35
C GLU A 581 -2.85 -25.79 -3.77
N ILE A 582 -2.87 -27.13 -3.99
CA ILE A 582 -1.71 -27.92 -4.42
C ILE A 582 -1.95 -28.40 -5.86
N ASP A 583 -1.05 -28.06 -6.77
CA ASP A 583 -1.15 -28.39 -8.18
C ASP A 583 0.11 -29.13 -8.68
N PHE A 584 -0.10 -30.13 -9.53
CA PHE A 584 0.94 -30.83 -10.26
C PHE A 584 1.11 -30.27 -11.67
N LEU A 585 2.35 -30.20 -12.13
CA LEU A 585 2.71 -29.71 -13.46
C LEU A 585 3.57 -30.73 -14.20
N TRP A 586 3.47 -30.66 -15.56
CA TRP A 586 4.31 -31.41 -16.50
C TRP A 586 4.85 -30.45 -17.55
N HIS A 587 6.15 -30.50 -17.82
CA HIS A 587 6.80 -29.60 -18.78
C HIS A 587 6.28 -29.71 -20.22
N ASP A 588 5.69 -30.86 -20.58
CA ASP A 588 5.08 -31.10 -21.90
C ASP A 588 3.58 -30.77 -21.95
N CYS A 589 3.01 -30.25 -20.86
CA CYS A 589 1.59 -29.92 -20.74
C CYS A 589 1.42 -28.49 -20.21
N ALA A 590 0.64 -27.69 -20.90
CA ALA A 590 0.38 -26.30 -20.51
C ALA A 590 -0.58 -26.18 -19.30
N THR A 591 -1.23 -27.28 -18.88
CA THR A 591 -2.24 -27.27 -17.82
C THR A 591 -1.74 -27.93 -16.55
N SER A 592 -1.93 -27.26 -15.40
CA SER A 592 -1.76 -27.88 -14.10
C SER A 592 -2.97 -28.75 -13.73
N VAL A 593 -2.76 -29.70 -12.84
CA VAL A 593 -3.81 -30.57 -12.30
C VAL A 593 -3.84 -30.45 -10.78
N ARG A 594 -4.99 -30.10 -10.22
CA ARG A 594 -5.20 -30.04 -8.77
C ARG A 594 -5.00 -31.43 -8.15
N ALA A 595 -4.12 -31.50 -7.13
CA ALA A 595 -3.83 -32.72 -6.41
C ALA A 595 -4.95 -33.11 -5.43
N GLU A 596 -5.18 -34.41 -5.27
CA GLU A 596 -5.88 -34.95 -4.11
C GLU A 596 -4.87 -35.01 -2.95
N ALA A 597 -5.01 -34.12 -1.96
CA ALA A 597 -4.05 -33.96 -0.90
C ALA A 597 -4.69 -33.98 0.50
N TRP A 598 -3.90 -34.36 1.51
CA TRP A 598 -4.27 -34.33 2.92
C TRP A 598 -3.04 -34.04 3.80
N LEU A 599 -3.26 -33.75 5.07
CA LEU A 599 -2.19 -33.51 6.05
C LEU A 599 -2.00 -34.76 6.93
N ASP A 600 -0.73 -35.07 7.21
CA ASP A 600 -0.32 -36.19 8.07
C ASP A 600 0.80 -35.73 9.03
N GLY A 601 0.42 -35.18 10.17
CA GLY A 601 1.35 -34.58 11.12
C GLY A 601 2.06 -33.34 10.59
N CYS A 602 3.34 -33.48 10.27
CA CYS A 602 4.17 -32.43 9.68
C CYS A 602 4.26 -32.53 8.15
N ASP A 603 3.57 -33.48 7.54
CA ASP A 603 3.66 -33.77 6.11
C ASP A 603 2.41 -33.30 5.38
N ILE A 604 2.63 -32.80 4.16
CA ILE A 604 1.59 -32.66 3.15
C ILE A 604 1.71 -33.87 2.25
N VAL A 605 0.65 -34.65 2.13
CA VAL A 605 0.63 -35.87 1.32
C VAL A 605 -0.30 -35.65 0.13
N ALA A 606 0.17 -35.92 -1.07
CA ALA A 606 -0.61 -35.76 -2.30
C ALA A 606 -0.57 -37.05 -3.13
N ARG A 607 -1.71 -37.46 -3.70
CA ARG A 607 -1.79 -38.63 -4.56
C ARG A 607 -1.21 -38.31 -5.94
N ILE A 608 -0.15 -39.02 -6.33
CA ILE A 608 0.45 -38.90 -7.66
C ILE A 608 -0.51 -39.50 -8.70
N PRO A 609 -0.79 -38.78 -9.82
CA PRO A 609 -1.54 -39.35 -10.93
C PRO A 609 -0.78 -40.52 -11.59
N SER A 610 -1.37 -41.10 -12.62
CA SER A 610 -0.77 -42.25 -13.35
C SER A 610 0.60 -41.95 -13.97
N ARG A 611 0.93 -40.67 -14.17
CA ARG A 611 2.24 -40.18 -14.59
C ARG A 611 2.83 -39.30 -13.51
N MET A 612 4.12 -39.51 -13.19
CA MET A 612 4.85 -38.65 -12.25
C MET A 612 4.88 -37.21 -12.77
N PRO A 613 4.48 -36.21 -11.96
CA PRO A 613 4.63 -34.82 -12.34
C PRO A 613 6.10 -34.36 -12.31
N ASP A 614 6.43 -33.35 -13.09
CA ASP A 614 7.76 -32.75 -13.11
C ASP A 614 7.93 -31.73 -11.96
N GLU A 615 6.81 -31.11 -11.53
CA GLU A 615 6.80 -30.09 -10.49
C GLU A 615 5.52 -30.15 -9.65
N VAL A 616 5.61 -29.63 -8.43
CA VAL A 616 4.48 -29.38 -7.53
C VAL A 616 4.52 -27.93 -7.03
N ARG A 617 3.38 -27.29 -6.95
CA ARG A 617 3.26 -25.94 -6.43
C ARG A 617 2.08 -25.81 -5.46
N TYR A 618 2.19 -24.84 -4.54
CA TYR A 618 1.18 -24.53 -3.54
C TYR A 618 0.81 -23.05 -3.57
N ALA A 619 -0.49 -22.76 -3.40
CA ALA A 619 -1.08 -21.42 -3.40
C ALA A 619 -0.73 -20.58 -4.66
N TRP A 620 -0.73 -21.24 -5.81
CA TRP A 620 -0.36 -20.65 -7.11
C TRP A 620 -1.56 -20.03 -7.84
N SER A 621 -2.59 -19.65 -7.14
CA SER A 621 -3.72 -18.89 -7.70
C SER A 621 -3.62 -17.41 -7.34
N ASN A 622 -4.22 -16.52 -8.15
CA ASN A 622 -4.28 -15.10 -7.84
C ASN A 622 -5.03 -14.85 -6.53
N SER A 623 -6.07 -15.63 -6.26
CA SER A 623 -6.92 -15.51 -5.08
C SER A 623 -7.16 -16.89 -4.44
N PRO A 624 -6.20 -17.45 -3.70
CA PRO A 624 -6.41 -18.68 -2.96
C PRO A 624 -7.49 -18.46 -1.88
N GLU A 625 -8.57 -19.26 -1.90
CA GLU A 625 -9.75 -18.98 -1.08
C GLU A 625 -10.00 -19.98 0.04
N SER A 626 -9.58 -21.22 -0.12
CA SER A 626 -9.86 -22.30 0.86
C SER A 626 -8.74 -23.33 0.95
N GLY A 627 -8.70 -24.04 2.08
CA GLY A 627 -7.72 -25.09 2.31
C GLY A 627 -6.29 -24.57 2.40
N LEU A 628 -6.11 -23.31 2.82
CA LEU A 628 -4.79 -22.75 3.09
C LEU A 628 -4.17 -23.43 4.30
N ILE A 629 -2.93 -23.88 4.14
CA ILE A 629 -2.20 -24.65 5.15
C ILE A 629 -1.54 -23.68 6.14
N CYS A 630 -1.69 -24.00 7.43
CA CYS A 630 -1.04 -23.29 8.53
C CYS A 630 -0.60 -24.29 9.60
N ASP A 631 0.10 -23.82 10.61
CA ASP A 631 0.35 -24.60 11.82
C ASP A 631 -0.75 -24.40 12.87
N GLY A 632 -0.60 -25.05 14.03
CA GLY A 632 -1.55 -24.97 15.14
C GLY A 632 -1.67 -23.58 15.78
N ASP A 633 -0.75 -22.67 15.51
CA ASP A 633 -0.76 -21.28 15.95
C ASP A 633 -1.35 -20.32 14.89
N GLY A 634 -1.76 -20.86 13.73
CA GLY A 634 -2.31 -20.12 12.60
C GLY A 634 -1.26 -19.44 11.72
N VAL A 635 0.02 -19.83 11.83
CA VAL A 635 1.09 -19.34 10.97
C VAL A 635 1.01 -20.05 9.63
N LEU A 636 0.78 -19.27 8.56
CA LEU A 636 0.57 -19.81 7.21
C LEU A 636 1.83 -20.44 6.62
N LEU A 637 1.65 -21.54 5.90
CA LEU A 637 2.66 -22.04 4.97
C LEU A 637 2.82 -21.05 3.81
N PRO A 638 4.05 -20.62 3.48
CA PRO A 638 4.29 -19.76 2.32
C PRO A 638 3.97 -20.48 1.00
N PRO A 639 3.70 -19.76 -0.08
CA PRO A 639 3.61 -20.37 -1.40
C PRO A 639 4.96 -21.00 -1.77
N PHE A 640 4.90 -22.12 -2.45
CA PHE A 640 6.10 -22.79 -2.93
C PHE A 640 5.91 -23.35 -4.35
N HIS A 641 7.03 -23.53 -5.04
CA HIS A 641 7.15 -24.19 -6.33
C HIS A 641 8.40 -25.08 -6.30
N LEU A 642 8.22 -26.39 -6.37
CA LEU A 642 9.29 -27.35 -6.20
C LEU A 642 9.40 -28.27 -7.42
N PRO A 643 10.60 -28.41 -8.03
CA PRO A 643 10.86 -29.46 -8.99
C PRO A 643 10.86 -30.83 -8.27
N LEU A 644 10.31 -31.83 -8.91
CA LEU A 644 10.30 -33.20 -8.41
C LEU A 644 11.41 -34.02 -9.05
N PRO A 645 12.06 -34.92 -8.30
CA PRO A 645 13.11 -35.74 -8.86
C PRO A 645 12.56 -36.63 -9.98
N MET A 646 13.24 -36.65 -11.12
CA MET A 646 12.92 -37.61 -12.18
C MET A 646 13.14 -39.01 -11.61
N VAL A 647 12.09 -39.82 -11.59
CA VAL A 647 12.21 -41.24 -11.30
C VAL A 647 12.71 -41.92 -12.58
N ASP A 648 13.93 -42.46 -12.55
CA ASP A 648 14.56 -43.21 -13.67
C ASP A 648 13.75 -44.45 -14.05
#